data_b2a28d5674a18981221dcae96fbd45d4
#
_entry.id   b2a28d5674a18981221dcae96fbd45d4
#
_cell.length_a   1.000
_cell.length_b   1.000
_cell.length_c   1.000
_cell.angle_alpha   90.00
_cell.angle_beta   90.00
_cell.angle_gamma   90.00
#
_symmetry.space_group_name_H-M   'P 1'
#
loop_
_entity.id
_entity.type
_entity.pdbx_description
1 polymer ?
#
loop_
_entity_poly.entity_id
_entity_poly.type
_entity_poly.pdbx_seq_one_letter_code
_entity_poly.pdbx_strand_id
1 'polypeptide(L)'
;MKHYDEKQMQENILYLEALSEQYPNIQSAAAEMINLHAILDLPKGTEHFLSDIHGEHEAFRHILNNASGSIREKIDDLFSNTLTSEQRAELATLIYYPKEKLSVYKSEITNIEEWYRLTLIRLLAICRHISSKYTRSKVRKTLPKHYAYIIEELMFGDSGKKDRETYHENILHTIIEAGQADVFILSLCDTIKRLIVDKLHIVGDIFDRGARPDIVLDDLMMHHGADIQWGNHDILWMGAASGSMACIAAALNNAFSYGNLDTIEVGYGISLRDLSLFAKDVYGGGNVERFMPKGPFADSPYTSNDPLLVADMHKAIAVILFKLEGQLVSRNPNFNMSDRRLLDKIDFENATVTVGEKKYPISDTFFPTVDHDYPYELTKTEKRVMEQLKNAFMASEKLKRHIDFLFAKGGMYKCCNNNLLLHGCIPMNKDGSFMEFDTGNCVLSGKALLDELEKIVRQGHSAPENSPERQKGNDYMWYLWCGKHSPLFGREKMCSFERFFIDDSETHTETRNHYYTLYHDEDACVKILKEFGLSENHGHIINGHVPVIRKKGESPIKANGKLIVIDGGFCRAYQDKTGTAGYTLVYNSYGMRIVTHEPFAGIDNAIKSNKDILSTTKVFDTSENRIRVAQTDDGQTIRNRIEGLSMLLCAYRNGVLKEQ
;
A
#
# COMPACT_ATOMS: atom_id res chain seq x y z
N MET A 1 -20.50 -14.09 -33.87
CA MET A 1 -19.73 -12.86 -34.18
C MET A 1 -20.70 -11.73 -34.48
N LYS A 2 -20.48 -10.54 -33.91
CA LYS A 2 -21.21 -9.35 -34.36
C LYS A 2 -20.86 -9.08 -35.82
N HIS A 3 -21.84 -8.70 -36.62
CA HIS A 3 -21.64 -8.22 -37.99
C HIS A 3 -21.31 -6.73 -37.89
N TYR A 4 -20.17 -6.33 -38.45
CA TYR A 4 -19.78 -4.93 -38.57
C TYR A 4 -19.94 -4.50 -40.03
N ASP A 5 -20.55 -3.35 -40.24
CA ASP A 5 -20.68 -2.78 -41.56
C ASP A 5 -19.36 -2.07 -41.99
N GLU A 6 -19.24 -1.76 -43.27
CA GLU A 6 -18.03 -1.15 -43.82
C GLU A 6 -17.75 0.23 -43.20
N LYS A 7 -18.81 0.98 -42.89
CA LYS A 7 -18.71 2.30 -42.27
C LYS A 7 -18.09 2.21 -40.87
N GLN A 8 -18.56 1.27 -40.04
CA GLN A 8 -18.00 1.02 -38.68
C GLN A 8 -16.52 0.63 -38.76
N MET A 9 -16.12 -0.20 -39.71
CA MET A 9 -14.74 -0.57 -39.93
C MET A 9 -13.87 0.61 -40.37
N GLN A 10 -14.38 1.47 -41.25
CA GLN A 10 -13.68 2.68 -41.71
C GLN A 10 -13.53 3.72 -40.57
N GLU A 11 -14.55 3.92 -39.74
CA GLU A 11 -14.46 4.81 -38.56
C GLU A 11 -13.41 4.36 -37.56
N ASN A 12 -13.07 3.07 -37.52
CA ASN A 12 -12.09 2.48 -36.61
C ASN A 12 -10.78 2.07 -37.33
N ILE A 13 -10.53 2.53 -38.55
CA ILE A 13 -9.45 2.01 -39.39
C ILE A 13 -8.08 2.11 -38.71
N LEU A 14 -7.74 3.24 -38.11
CA LEU A 14 -6.46 3.43 -37.41
C LEU A 14 -6.26 2.45 -36.25
N TYR A 15 -7.32 2.16 -35.49
CA TYR A 15 -7.29 1.15 -34.43
C TYR A 15 -7.09 -0.26 -34.99
N LEU A 16 -7.77 -0.58 -36.10
CA LEU A 16 -7.66 -1.88 -36.76
C LEU A 16 -6.28 -2.08 -37.41
N GLU A 17 -5.68 -1.03 -37.96
CA GLU A 17 -4.30 -1.05 -38.46
C GLU A 17 -3.31 -1.33 -37.36
N ALA A 18 -3.40 -0.61 -36.22
CA ALA A 18 -2.55 -0.86 -35.05
C ALA A 18 -2.74 -2.29 -34.47
N LEU A 19 -3.98 -2.80 -34.51
CA LEU A 19 -4.27 -4.17 -34.06
C LEU A 19 -3.72 -5.22 -35.04
N SER A 20 -3.72 -4.91 -36.35
CA SER A 20 -3.17 -5.79 -37.39
C SER A 20 -1.66 -6.00 -37.29
N GLU A 21 -0.92 -5.05 -36.73
CA GLU A 21 0.52 -5.25 -36.45
C GLU A 21 0.78 -6.37 -35.41
N GLN A 22 -0.13 -6.53 -34.43
CA GLN A 22 -0.05 -7.61 -33.45
C GLN A 22 -0.63 -8.93 -33.96
N TYR A 23 -1.65 -8.86 -34.82
CA TYR A 23 -2.39 -10.00 -35.34
C TYR A 23 -2.47 -9.92 -36.88
N PRO A 24 -1.37 -10.24 -37.58
CA PRO A 24 -1.18 -9.92 -38.97
C PRO A 24 -2.09 -10.69 -39.92
N ASN A 25 -2.79 -11.72 -39.47
CA ASN A 25 -3.67 -12.54 -40.30
C ASN A 25 -4.89 -13.09 -39.53
N ILE A 26 -5.84 -13.63 -40.26
CA ILE A 26 -7.08 -14.22 -39.73
C ILE A 26 -6.79 -15.29 -38.70
N GLN A 27 -5.77 -16.14 -38.91
CA GLN A 27 -5.45 -17.23 -38.02
C GLN A 27 -4.96 -16.72 -36.64
N SER A 28 -4.05 -15.74 -36.64
CA SER A 28 -3.51 -15.16 -35.40
C SER A 28 -4.60 -14.42 -34.59
N ALA A 29 -5.45 -13.64 -35.26
CA ALA A 29 -6.55 -12.93 -34.60
C ALA A 29 -7.62 -13.91 -34.07
N ALA A 30 -7.96 -14.96 -34.83
CA ALA A 30 -8.92 -15.98 -34.38
C ALA A 30 -8.37 -16.82 -33.22
N ALA A 31 -7.09 -17.20 -33.25
CA ALA A 31 -6.45 -17.95 -32.17
C ALA A 31 -6.46 -17.16 -30.85
N GLU A 32 -6.12 -15.88 -30.89
CA GLU A 32 -6.19 -15.04 -29.68
C GLU A 32 -7.64 -14.84 -29.22
N MET A 33 -8.59 -14.64 -30.12
CA MET A 33 -10.00 -14.54 -29.74
C MET A 33 -10.51 -15.80 -29.04
N ILE A 34 -10.15 -17.00 -29.51
CA ILE A 34 -10.48 -18.28 -28.89
C ILE A 34 -9.85 -18.37 -27.49
N ASN A 35 -8.58 -17.98 -27.36
CA ASN A 35 -7.87 -17.97 -26.08
C ASN A 35 -8.55 -17.01 -25.08
N LEU A 36 -8.91 -15.79 -25.51
CA LEU A 36 -9.58 -14.80 -24.68
C LEU A 36 -10.99 -15.28 -24.23
N HIS A 37 -11.76 -15.93 -25.11
CA HIS A 37 -13.03 -16.53 -24.71
C HIS A 37 -12.84 -17.63 -23.65
N ALA A 38 -11.84 -18.49 -23.80
CA ALA A 38 -11.55 -19.52 -22.81
C ALA A 38 -11.15 -18.92 -21.44
N ILE A 39 -10.44 -17.78 -21.44
CA ILE A 39 -10.06 -17.08 -20.20
C ILE A 39 -11.29 -16.55 -19.45
N LEU A 40 -12.32 -16.08 -20.14
CA LEU A 40 -13.54 -15.57 -19.51
C LEU A 40 -14.25 -16.63 -18.65
N ASP A 41 -14.12 -17.91 -18.97
CA ASP A 41 -14.73 -19.03 -18.25
C ASP A 41 -13.91 -19.47 -17.03
N LEU A 42 -12.67 -19.00 -16.88
CA LEU A 42 -11.85 -19.34 -15.73
C LEU A 42 -12.38 -18.70 -14.44
N PRO A 43 -12.10 -19.27 -13.27
CA PRO A 43 -12.41 -18.65 -12.00
C PRO A 43 -11.69 -17.31 -11.84
N LYS A 44 -12.34 -16.36 -11.16
CA LYS A 44 -11.72 -15.09 -10.74
C LYS A 44 -10.42 -15.35 -9.97
N GLY A 45 -9.39 -14.58 -10.27
CA GLY A 45 -8.14 -14.55 -9.52
C GLY A 45 -8.34 -14.10 -8.07
N THR A 46 -7.33 -14.33 -7.25
CA THR A 46 -7.34 -13.94 -5.84
C THR A 46 -6.74 -12.55 -5.66
N GLU A 47 -7.47 -11.67 -4.99
CA GLU A 47 -7.06 -10.32 -4.63
C GLU A 47 -6.90 -10.21 -3.11
N HIS A 48 -5.80 -9.62 -2.67
CA HIS A 48 -5.54 -9.31 -1.28
C HIS A 48 -5.54 -7.80 -1.08
N PHE A 49 -6.12 -7.35 0.04
CA PHE A 49 -6.19 -5.95 0.41
C PHE A 49 -5.59 -5.78 1.81
N LEU A 50 -4.62 -4.89 1.93
CA LEU A 50 -3.98 -4.50 3.19
C LEU A 50 -3.96 -2.97 3.29
N SER A 51 -3.85 -2.44 4.51
CA SER A 51 -3.67 -1.01 4.73
C SER A 51 -2.79 -0.73 5.96
N ASP A 52 -2.37 0.53 6.10
CA ASP A 52 -1.72 1.05 7.30
C ASP A 52 -0.49 0.22 7.74
N ILE A 53 0.37 -0.14 6.76
CA ILE A 53 1.55 -0.99 6.96
C ILE A 53 2.60 -0.27 7.80
N HIS A 54 2.71 1.07 7.62
CA HIS A 54 3.55 1.93 8.45
C HIS A 54 4.98 1.40 8.67
N GLY A 55 5.66 1.00 7.60
CA GLY A 55 7.07 0.59 7.66
C GLY A 55 7.38 -0.69 8.43
N GLU A 56 6.38 -1.47 8.83
CA GLU A 56 6.53 -2.77 9.52
C GLU A 56 6.91 -3.88 8.53
N HIS A 57 8.11 -3.78 7.98
CA HIS A 57 8.57 -4.59 6.84
C HIS A 57 8.64 -6.10 7.13
N GLU A 58 9.02 -6.54 8.33
CA GLU A 58 9.14 -7.97 8.63
C GLU A 58 7.77 -8.65 8.66
N ALA A 59 6.79 -8.05 9.35
CA ALA A 59 5.43 -8.56 9.41
C ALA A 59 4.77 -8.52 8.04
N PHE A 60 4.96 -7.44 7.28
CA PHE A 60 4.46 -7.30 5.92
C PHE A 60 5.04 -8.38 4.99
N ARG A 61 6.36 -8.56 5.00
CA ARG A 61 7.04 -9.61 4.20
C ARG A 61 6.57 -11.01 4.57
N HIS A 62 6.32 -11.27 5.86
CA HIS A 62 5.76 -12.55 6.29
C HIS A 62 4.36 -12.77 5.70
N ILE A 63 3.49 -11.76 5.75
CA ILE A 63 2.12 -11.83 5.17
C ILE A 63 2.17 -12.01 3.65
N LEU A 64 3.09 -11.36 2.95
CA LEU A 64 3.30 -11.61 1.52
C LEU A 64 3.75 -13.05 1.27
N ASN A 65 4.71 -13.55 2.03
CA ASN A 65 5.31 -14.86 1.86
C ASN A 65 4.32 -16.01 2.16
N ASN A 66 3.45 -15.85 3.17
CA ASN A 66 2.43 -16.84 3.52
C ASN A 66 1.10 -16.65 2.79
N ALA A 67 1.00 -15.55 1.99
CA ALA A 67 -0.22 -15.14 1.30
C ALA A 67 -1.42 -15.08 2.26
N SER A 68 -1.24 -14.41 3.42
CA SER A 68 -2.25 -14.29 4.48
C SER A 68 -2.85 -15.64 4.90
N GLY A 69 -2.02 -16.68 4.99
CA GLY A 69 -2.40 -18.04 5.36
C GLY A 69 -2.91 -18.91 4.20
N SER A 70 -3.13 -18.35 3.01
CA SER A 70 -3.69 -19.10 1.87
C SER A 70 -2.79 -20.26 1.39
N ILE A 71 -1.45 -20.13 1.53
CA ILE A 71 -0.52 -21.22 1.20
C ILE A 71 -0.73 -22.40 2.16
N ARG A 72 -0.86 -22.12 3.46
CA ARG A 72 -1.09 -23.16 4.47
C ARG A 72 -2.40 -23.89 4.22
N GLU A 73 -3.48 -23.18 3.87
CA GLU A 73 -4.76 -23.79 3.50
C GLU A 73 -4.60 -24.77 2.34
N LYS A 74 -3.85 -24.40 1.30
CA LYS A 74 -3.62 -25.27 0.14
C LYS A 74 -2.77 -26.51 0.47
N ILE A 75 -1.83 -26.38 1.38
CA ILE A 75 -1.06 -27.52 1.91
C ILE A 75 -1.96 -28.44 2.71
N ASP A 76 -2.82 -27.90 3.57
CA ASP A 76 -3.77 -28.67 4.36
C ASP A 76 -4.80 -29.37 3.48
N ASP A 77 -5.34 -28.71 2.44
CA ASP A 77 -6.25 -29.32 1.45
C ASP A 77 -5.61 -30.54 0.76
N LEU A 78 -4.33 -30.49 0.41
CA LEU A 78 -3.65 -31.55 -0.34
C LEU A 78 -3.10 -32.67 0.54
N PHE A 79 -2.63 -32.35 1.74
CA PHE A 79 -1.78 -33.26 2.51
C PHE A 79 -2.31 -33.59 3.92
N SER A 80 -3.55 -33.20 4.27
CA SER A 80 -4.14 -33.50 5.58
C SER A 80 -4.13 -34.98 5.94
N ASN A 81 -4.27 -35.88 4.94
CA ASN A 81 -4.32 -37.34 5.12
C ASN A 81 -2.96 -38.04 5.00
N THR A 82 -1.91 -37.31 4.56
CA THR A 82 -0.60 -37.94 4.24
C THR A 82 0.57 -37.35 5.03
N LEU A 83 0.44 -36.13 5.55
CA LEU A 83 1.45 -35.46 6.36
C LEU A 83 0.91 -35.07 7.71
N THR A 84 1.76 -35.15 8.75
CA THR A 84 1.44 -34.61 10.08
C THR A 84 1.29 -33.09 10.04
N SER A 85 0.67 -32.52 11.07
CA SER A 85 0.54 -31.04 11.19
C SER A 85 1.90 -30.34 11.20
N GLU A 86 2.91 -30.96 11.82
CA GLU A 86 4.30 -30.45 11.89
C GLU A 86 4.93 -30.48 10.51
N GLN A 87 4.84 -31.58 9.77
CA GLN A 87 5.38 -31.69 8.41
C GLN A 87 4.73 -30.69 7.45
N ARG A 88 3.44 -30.43 7.61
CA ARG A 88 2.75 -29.41 6.82
C ARG A 88 3.20 -28.00 7.21
N ALA A 89 3.49 -27.73 8.50
CA ALA A 89 4.04 -26.48 8.97
C ALA A 89 5.47 -26.26 8.43
N GLU A 90 6.29 -27.29 8.45
CA GLU A 90 7.64 -27.25 7.84
C GLU A 90 7.60 -26.95 6.35
N LEU A 91 6.76 -27.64 5.60
CA LEU A 91 6.60 -27.40 4.16
C LEU A 91 6.10 -25.97 3.88
N ALA A 92 5.19 -25.44 4.68
CA ALA A 92 4.74 -24.06 4.59
C ALA A 92 5.90 -23.08 4.84
N THR A 93 6.65 -23.28 5.94
CA THR A 93 7.80 -22.42 6.27
C THR A 93 8.90 -22.48 5.21
N LEU A 94 9.12 -23.66 4.59
CA LEU A 94 10.02 -23.78 3.44
C LEU A 94 9.55 -22.89 2.27
N ILE A 95 8.26 -22.86 1.97
CA ILE A 95 7.73 -22.00 0.89
C ILE A 95 7.87 -20.51 1.26
N TYR A 96 7.65 -20.15 2.53
CA TYR A 96 7.76 -18.76 2.98
C TYR A 96 9.20 -18.25 2.94
N TYR A 97 10.16 -19.05 3.43
CA TYR A 97 11.56 -18.69 3.62
C TYR A 97 12.50 -19.77 3.03
N PRO A 98 12.47 -19.97 1.70
CA PRO A 98 13.15 -21.13 1.11
C PRO A 98 14.64 -21.08 1.23
N LYS A 99 15.29 -19.91 1.13
CA LYS A 99 16.74 -19.78 1.24
C LYS A 99 17.25 -20.14 2.63
N GLU A 100 16.59 -19.58 3.64
CA GLU A 100 16.93 -19.76 5.05
C GLU A 100 16.70 -21.22 5.48
N LYS A 101 15.54 -21.79 5.12
CA LYS A 101 15.23 -23.19 5.46
C LYS A 101 16.13 -24.20 4.75
N LEU A 102 16.48 -23.98 3.50
CA LEU A 102 17.46 -24.83 2.79
C LEU A 102 18.81 -24.84 3.50
N SER A 103 19.26 -23.69 4.00
CA SER A 103 20.51 -23.59 4.77
C SER A 103 20.47 -24.45 6.04
N VAL A 104 19.34 -24.41 6.78
CA VAL A 104 19.14 -25.23 7.99
C VAL A 104 19.10 -26.73 7.63
N TYR A 105 18.29 -27.13 6.65
CA TYR A 105 18.10 -28.54 6.30
C TYR A 105 19.39 -29.21 5.79
N LYS A 106 20.23 -28.49 5.06
CA LYS A 106 21.56 -29.02 4.62
C LYS A 106 22.48 -29.42 5.78
N SER A 107 22.32 -28.78 6.94
CA SER A 107 23.13 -29.10 8.12
C SER A 107 22.53 -30.20 9.00
N GLU A 108 21.21 -30.45 8.91
CA GLU A 108 20.48 -31.32 9.83
C GLU A 108 20.07 -32.67 9.22
N ILE A 109 19.86 -32.73 7.89
CA ILE A 109 19.30 -33.92 7.23
C ILE A 109 20.40 -34.88 6.78
N THR A 110 20.32 -36.13 7.24
CA THR A 110 21.29 -37.17 6.93
C THR A 110 21.17 -37.70 5.50
N ASN A 111 19.92 -37.88 5.01
CA ASN A 111 19.64 -38.31 3.64
C ASN A 111 19.04 -37.16 2.82
N ILE A 112 19.92 -36.27 2.36
CA ILE A 112 19.51 -35.04 1.66
C ILE A 112 18.90 -35.34 0.27
N GLU A 113 19.34 -36.41 -0.43
CA GLU A 113 18.80 -36.74 -1.75
C GLU A 113 17.33 -37.16 -1.70
N GLU A 114 16.98 -38.03 -0.77
CA GLU A 114 15.59 -38.44 -0.57
C GLU A 114 14.72 -37.28 -0.10
N TRP A 115 15.25 -36.41 0.75
CA TRP A 115 14.56 -35.19 1.17
C TRP A 115 14.29 -34.27 -0.03
N TYR A 116 15.27 -34.06 -0.91
CA TYR A 116 15.08 -33.28 -2.13
C TYR A 116 13.98 -33.88 -3.01
N ARG A 117 14.04 -35.20 -3.24
CA ARG A 117 13.05 -35.89 -4.06
C ARG A 117 11.63 -35.69 -3.53
N LEU A 118 11.40 -35.96 -2.25
CA LEU A 118 10.08 -35.80 -1.63
C LEU A 118 9.62 -34.34 -1.62
N THR A 119 10.53 -33.41 -1.37
CA THR A 119 10.21 -31.99 -1.35
C THR A 119 9.80 -31.47 -2.73
N LEU A 120 10.54 -31.84 -3.78
CA LEU A 120 10.19 -31.48 -5.16
C LEU A 120 8.83 -32.02 -5.57
N ILE A 121 8.52 -33.28 -5.26
CA ILE A 121 7.19 -33.91 -5.53
C ILE A 121 6.09 -33.12 -4.83
N ARG A 122 6.25 -32.75 -3.56
CA ARG A 122 5.27 -31.98 -2.78
C ARG A 122 5.06 -30.58 -3.35
N LEU A 123 6.13 -29.86 -3.67
CA LEU A 123 6.05 -28.52 -4.25
C LEU A 123 5.40 -28.54 -5.65
N LEU A 124 5.72 -29.52 -6.49
CA LEU A 124 5.08 -29.71 -7.78
C LEU A 124 3.58 -29.99 -7.65
N ALA A 125 3.16 -30.81 -6.65
CA ALA A 125 1.74 -31.04 -6.37
C ALA A 125 1.01 -29.77 -5.97
N ILE A 126 1.62 -28.92 -5.12
CA ILE A 126 1.07 -27.61 -4.74
C ILE A 126 0.99 -26.68 -5.97
N CYS A 127 2.05 -26.59 -6.77
CA CYS A 127 2.04 -25.80 -8.01
C CYS A 127 0.93 -26.22 -8.95
N ARG A 128 0.75 -27.53 -9.16
CA ARG A 128 -0.33 -28.11 -9.99
C ARG A 128 -1.71 -27.73 -9.46
N HIS A 129 -1.92 -27.86 -8.16
CA HIS A 129 -3.21 -27.53 -7.52
C HIS A 129 -3.56 -26.04 -7.68
N ILE A 130 -2.61 -25.15 -7.39
CA ILE A 130 -2.81 -23.69 -7.50
C ILE A 130 -2.99 -23.27 -8.95
N SER A 131 -2.25 -23.88 -9.88
CA SER A 131 -2.31 -23.54 -11.30
C SER A 131 -3.62 -23.95 -12.00
N SER A 132 -4.43 -24.81 -11.39
CA SER A 132 -5.68 -25.31 -11.96
C SER A 132 -6.71 -24.25 -12.33
N LYS A 133 -6.60 -23.05 -11.73
CA LYS A 133 -7.45 -21.88 -12.00
C LYS A 133 -6.93 -20.99 -13.14
N TYR A 134 -5.82 -21.34 -13.78
CA TYR A 134 -5.17 -20.52 -14.81
C TYR A 134 -5.00 -21.25 -16.14
N THR A 135 -4.81 -20.49 -17.23
CA THR A 135 -4.35 -21.05 -18.48
C THR A 135 -2.89 -21.51 -18.37
N ARG A 136 -2.52 -22.55 -19.13
CA ARG A 136 -1.11 -22.99 -19.20
C ARG A 136 -0.17 -21.87 -19.63
N SER A 137 -0.61 -20.98 -20.54
CA SER A 137 0.16 -19.83 -20.98
C SER A 137 0.48 -18.87 -19.85
N LYS A 138 -0.51 -18.58 -18.96
CA LYS A 138 -0.26 -17.73 -17.77
C LYS A 138 0.71 -18.39 -16.81
N VAL A 139 0.54 -19.70 -16.54
CA VAL A 139 1.45 -20.46 -15.67
C VAL A 139 2.87 -20.42 -16.23
N ARG A 140 3.05 -20.73 -17.52
CA ARG A 140 4.38 -20.73 -18.19
C ARG A 140 5.09 -19.38 -18.06
N LYS A 141 4.39 -18.26 -18.14
CA LYS A 141 4.96 -16.92 -17.98
C LYS A 141 5.47 -16.63 -16.55
N THR A 142 4.99 -17.37 -15.56
CA THR A 142 5.44 -17.23 -14.16
C THR A 142 6.62 -18.14 -13.84
N LEU A 143 6.87 -19.17 -14.66
CA LEU A 143 7.97 -20.11 -14.47
C LEU A 143 9.32 -19.49 -14.84
N PRO A 144 10.42 -19.92 -14.19
CA PRO A 144 11.76 -19.46 -14.52
C PRO A 144 12.15 -19.88 -15.94
N LYS A 145 12.62 -18.94 -16.76
CA LYS A 145 12.87 -19.16 -18.21
C LYS A 145 13.70 -20.42 -18.52
N HIS A 146 14.70 -20.70 -17.73
CA HIS A 146 15.62 -21.82 -17.98
C HIS A 146 15.00 -23.19 -17.69
N TYR A 147 14.05 -23.28 -16.77
CA TYR A 147 13.44 -24.53 -16.31
C TYR A 147 11.96 -24.65 -16.62
N ALA A 148 11.38 -23.65 -17.31
CA ALA A 148 9.94 -23.60 -17.57
C ALA A 148 9.42 -24.88 -18.24
N TYR A 149 10.14 -25.39 -19.24
CA TYR A 149 9.77 -26.62 -19.93
C TYR A 149 9.74 -27.82 -18.98
N ILE A 150 10.84 -28.01 -18.19
CA ILE A 150 10.98 -29.17 -17.27
C ILE A 150 9.91 -29.10 -16.18
N ILE A 151 9.70 -27.93 -15.59
CA ILE A 151 8.68 -27.72 -14.54
C ILE A 151 7.28 -27.99 -15.12
N GLU A 152 7.00 -27.49 -16.33
CA GLU A 152 5.72 -27.71 -16.99
C GLU A 152 5.46 -29.18 -17.29
N GLU A 153 6.49 -29.91 -17.76
CA GLU A 153 6.42 -31.37 -18.01
C GLU A 153 6.11 -32.13 -16.70
N LEU A 154 6.79 -31.80 -15.61
CA LEU A 154 6.57 -32.41 -14.29
C LEU A 154 5.20 -32.05 -13.68
N MET A 155 4.69 -30.84 -13.98
CA MET A 155 3.37 -30.39 -13.48
C MET A 155 2.19 -31.02 -14.23
N PHE A 156 2.30 -31.17 -15.56
CA PHE A 156 1.15 -31.54 -16.41
C PHE A 156 1.29 -32.88 -17.13
N GLY A 157 2.40 -33.56 -16.94
CA GLY A 157 2.58 -34.93 -17.43
C GLY A 157 1.52 -35.87 -16.82
N ASP A 158 0.96 -36.75 -17.65
CA ASP A 158 -0.09 -37.68 -17.26
C ASP A 158 0.48 -38.76 -16.32
N SER A 159 0.23 -38.63 -15.02
CA SER A 159 0.78 -39.49 -13.95
C SER A 159 0.07 -40.84 -13.76
N GLY A 160 -0.79 -41.22 -14.70
CA GLY A 160 -1.55 -42.46 -14.59
C GLY A 160 -0.98 -43.69 -15.32
N LYS A 161 0.22 -43.52 -15.96
CA LYS A 161 0.89 -44.58 -16.69
C LYS A 161 2.27 -44.88 -16.10
N LYS A 162 2.59 -46.12 -15.80
CA LYS A 162 3.83 -46.58 -15.17
C LYS A 162 5.11 -46.03 -15.89
N ASP A 163 5.09 -45.97 -17.20
CA ASP A 163 6.22 -45.41 -17.97
C ASP A 163 6.44 -43.90 -17.75
N ARG A 164 5.35 -43.15 -17.52
CA ARG A 164 5.41 -41.73 -17.21
C ARG A 164 5.89 -41.47 -15.78
N GLU A 165 5.53 -42.32 -14.84
CA GLU A 165 6.05 -42.24 -13.46
C GLU A 165 7.57 -42.45 -13.45
N THR A 166 8.06 -43.51 -14.16
CA THR A 166 9.50 -43.70 -14.31
C THR A 166 10.22 -42.54 -14.99
N TYR A 167 9.60 -41.95 -16.01
CA TYR A 167 10.16 -40.79 -16.71
C TYR A 167 10.27 -39.56 -15.76
N HIS A 168 9.26 -39.27 -14.97
CA HIS A 168 9.29 -38.17 -14.00
C HIS A 168 10.33 -38.42 -12.89
N GLU A 169 10.42 -39.65 -12.37
CA GLU A 169 11.44 -40.00 -11.36
C GLU A 169 12.84 -39.83 -11.92
N ASN A 170 13.11 -40.21 -13.18
CA ASN A 170 14.41 -40.00 -13.82
C ASN A 170 14.75 -38.52 -13.98
N ILE A 171 13.75 -37.64 -14.29
CA ILE A 171 13.99 -36.21 -14.34
C ILE A 171 14.37 -35.67 -12.95
N LEU A 172 13.62 -36.05 -11.90
CA LEU A 172 13.91 -35.63 -10.53
C LEU A 172 15.28 -36.08 -10.06
N HIS A 173 15.65 -37.33 -10.36
CA HIS A 173 16.98 -37.88 -10.07
C HIS A 173 18.09 -37.06 -10.77
N THR A 174 17.90 -36.76 -12.06
CA THR A 174 18.87 -35.97 -12.82
C THR A 174 19.00 -34.54 -12.29
N ILE A 175 17.90 -33.90 -11.83
CA ILE A 175 17.93 -32.58 -11.19
C ILE A 175 18.83 -32.62 -9.93
N ILE A 176 18.69 -33.69 -9.11
CA ILE A 176 19.44 -33.85 -7.87
C ILE A 176 20.90 -34.12 -8.18
N GLU A 177 21.21 -35.07 -9.08
CA GLU A 177 22.58 -35.40 -9.51
C GLU A 177 23.32 -34.21 -10.12
N ALA A 178 22.62 -33.38 -10.90
CA ALA A 178 23.15 -32.15 -11.47
C ALA A 178 23.36 -31.03 -10.44
N GLY A 179 23.04 -31.24 -9.15
CA GLY A 179 23.18 -30.25 -8.09
C GLY A 179 22.23 -29.07 -8.24
N GLN A 180 21.08 -29.23 -8.93
CA GLN A 180 20.13 -28.17 -9.21
C GLN A 180 18.89 -28.18 -8.29
N ALA A 181 18.83 -29.08 -7.32
CA ALA A 181 17.66 -29.25 -6.45
C ALA A 181 17.27 -27.96 -5.70
N ASP A 182 18.24 -27.21 -5.16
CA ASP A 182 17.99 -25.94 -4.48
C ASP A 182 17.35 -24.92 -5.41
N VAL A 183 17.89 -24.77 -6.62
CA VAL A 183 17.40 -23.79 -7.61
C VAL A 183 15.96 -24.12 -8.01
N PHE A 184 15.64 -25.41 -8.16
CA PHE A 184 14.29 -25.87 -8.45
C PHE A 184 13.34 -25.60 -7.27
N ILE A 185 13.74 -25.87 -6.03
CA ILE A 185 12.93 -25.58 -4.83
C ILE A 185 12.65 -24.08 -4.74
N LEU A 186 13.69 -23.23 -4.87
CA LEU A 186 13.53 -21.76 -4.87
C LEU A 186 12.55 -21.32 -5.96
N SER A 187 12.69 -21.86 -7.16
CA SER A 187 11.85 -21.53 -8.31
C SER A 187 10.39 -21.95 -8.13
N LEU A 188 10.15 -23.13 -7.56
CA LEU A 188 8.81 -23.63 -7.27
C LEU A 188 8.15 -22.81 -6.15
N CYS A 189 8.89 -22.48 -5.09
CA CYS A 189 8.38 -21.62 -4.00
C CYS A 189 7.99 -20.23 -4.52
N ASP A 190 8.82 -19.62 -5.38
CA ASP A 190 8.49 -18.32 -6.01
C ASP A 190 7.25 -18.43 -6.91
N THR A 191 7.16 -19.50 -7.72
CA THR A 191 5.99 -19.77 -8.55
C THR A 191 4.72 -19.93 -7.74
N ILE A 192 4.76 -20.66 -6.62
CA ILE A 192 3.63 -20.81 -5.70
C ILE A 192 3.17 -19.44 -5.19
N LYS A 193 4.09 -18.61 -4.69
CA LYS A 193 3.79 -17.27 -4.18
C LYS A 193 3.19 -16.35 -5.24
N ARG A 194 3.68 -16.41 -6.48
CA ARG A 194 3.16 -15.62 -7.60
C ARG A 194 1.79 -16.06 -8.11
N LEU A 195 1.49 -17.36 -8.05
CA LEU A 195 0.22 -17.89 -8.54
C LEU A 195 -0.90 -17.85 -7.51
N ILE A 196 -0.61 -17.76 -6.23
CA ILE A 196 -1.64 -17.82 -5.19
C ILE A 196 -2.38 -16.51 -5.04
N VAL A 197 -1.71 -15.36 -5.23
CA VAL A 197 -2.27 -14.00 -5.20
C VAL A 197 -2.07 -13.35 -6.55
N ASP A 198 -3.15 -12.94 -7.21
CA ASP A 198 -3.11 -12.28 -8.52
C ASP A 198 -2.88 -10.79 -8.43
N LYS A 199 -3.56 -10.13 -7.48
CA LYS A 199 -3.46 -8.68 -7.25
C LYS A 199 -3.33 -8.39 -5.76
N LEU A 200 -2.55 -7.37 -5.46
CA LEU A 200 -2.34 -6.84 -4.12
C LEU A 200 -2.73 -5.37 -4.11
N HIS A 201 -3.71 -5.01 -3.29
CA HIS A 201 -4.19 -3.64 -3.11
C HIS A 201 -3.71 -3.13 -1.75
N ILE A 202 -2.96 -2.02 -1.75
CA ILE A 202 -2.52 -1.34 -0.53
C ILE A 202 -3.37 -0.09 -0.35
N VAL A 203 -4.19 -0.08 0.67
CA VAL A 203 -5.14 1.00 0.94
C VAL A 203 -4.50 2.04 1.87
N GLY A 204 -3.33 2.52 1.46
CA GLY A 204 -2.61 3.65 2.05
C GLY A 204 -1.80 3.37 3.30
N ASP A 205 -1.07 4.41 3.68
CA ASP A 205 -0.21 4.52 4.86
C ASP A 205 0.91 3.46 4.93
N ILE A 206 1.79 3.54 3.93
CA ILE A 206 3.02 2.74 3.89
C ILE A 206 4.10 3.38 4.77
N PHE A 207 4.17 4.72 4.76
CA PHE A 207 5.19 5.50 5.47
C PHE A 207 4.89 5.74 6.94
N ASP A 208 5.89 6.21 7.65
CA ASP A 208 5.91 6.65 9.05
C ASP A 208 5.62 5.56 10.09
N ARG A 209 5.86 5.85 11.36
CA ARG A 209 5.64 5.05 12.56
C ARG A 209 6.56 3.84 12.70
N GLY A 210 6.68 2.96 11.72
CA GLY A 210 7.63 1.84 11.68
C GLY A 210 8.93 2.22 10.97
N ALA A 211 9.97 1.38 11.12
CA ALA A 211 11.34 1.77 10.82
C ALA A 211 11.73 1.73 9.34
N ARG A 212 11.08 0.89 8.50
CA ARG A 212 11.61 0.58 7.18
C ARG A 212 10.55 0.56 6.06
N PRO A 213 9.84 1.68 5.82
CA PRO A 213 8.92 1.80 4.68
C PRO A 213 9.64 1.64 3.32
N ASP A 214 10.92 1.94 3.26
CA ASP A 214 11.76 1.74 2.08
C ASP A 214 11.85 0.27 1.65
N ILE A 215 11.92 -0.66 2.61
CA ILE A 215 11.92 -2.11 2.31
C ILE A 215 10.52 -2.56 1.87
N VAL A 216 9.47 -2.03 2.50
CA VAL A 216 8.08 -2.33 2.10
C VAL A 216 7.85 -1.93 0.64
N LEU A 217 8.31 -0.73 0.24
CA LEU A 217 8.19 -0.27 -1.15
C LEU A 217 9.04 -1.08 -2.13
N ASP A 218 10.27 -1.46 -1.75
CA ASP A 218 11.08 -2.37 -2.56
C ASP A 218 10.36 -3.71 -2.80
N ASP A 219 9.72 -4.30 -1.77
CA ASP A 219 8.94 -5.55 -1.89
C ASP A 219 7.69 -5.36 -2.78
N LEU A 220 6.97 -4.22 -2.63
CA LEU A 220 5.82 -3.88 -3.48
C LEU A 220 6.20 -3.68 -4.95
N MET A 221 7.33 -3.04 -5.22
CA MET A 221 7.84 -2.86 -6.59
C MET A 221 8.22 -4.19 -7.26
N MET A 222 8.62 -5.17 -6.48
CA MET A 222 8.92 -6.54 -6.97
C MET A 222 7.65 -7.37 -7.16
N HIS A 223 6.53 -6.98 -6.59
CA HIS A 223 5.27 -7.72 -6.71
C HIS A 223 4.66 -7.54 -8.11
N HIS A 224 4.22 -8.65 -8.73
CA HIS A 224 3.76 -8.67 -10.12
C HIS A 224 2.44 -7.91 -10.39
N GLY A 225 1.66 -7.61 -9.36
CA GLY A 225 0.34 -6.97 -9.49
C GLY A 225 -0.03 -6.17 -8.26
N ALA A 226 0.75 -5.11 -7.91
CA ALA A 226 0.44 -4.21 -6.82
C ALA A 226 -0.15 -2.89 -7.32
N ASP A 227 -1.12 -2.34 -6.58
CA ASP A 227 -1.59 -0.96 -6.68
C ASP A 227 -1.82 -0.36 -5.28
N ILE A 228 -1.87 0.97 -5.22
CA ILE A 228 -1.82 1.71 -3.96
C ILE A 228 -2.87 2.82 -3.99
N GLN A 229 -3.67 2.95 -2.94
CA GLN A 229 -4.44 4.14 -2.68
C GLN A 229 -3.62 5.00 -1.71
N TRP A 230 -3.40 6.28 -2.05
CA TRP A 230 -2.55 7.13 -1.23
C TRP A 230 -3.15 7.34 0.16
N GLY A 231 -2.35 7.12 1.21
CA GLY A 231 -2.66 7.54 2.56
C GLY A 231 -2.16 8.96 2.84
N ASN A 232 -2.57 9.53 3.97
CA ASN A 232 -2.09 10.85 4.35
C ASN A 232 -0.59 10.84 4.68
N HIS A 233 -0.05 9.76 5.23
CA HIS A 233 1.40 9.63 5.42
C HIS A 233 2.14 9.48 4.09
N ASP A 234 1.57 8.79 3.11
CA ASP A 234 2.18 8.64 1.79
C ASP A 234 2.26 9.97 1.05
N ILE A 235 1.16 10.75 1.02
CA ILE A 235 1.12 12.05 0.35
C ILE A 235 2.08 13.06 0.99
N LEU A 236 2.31 12.96 2.31
CA LEU A 236 3.32 13.74 3.01
C LEU A 236 4.72 13.50 2.43
N TRP A 237 5.11 12.23 2.27
CA TRP A 237 6.40 11.85 1.70
C TRP A 237 6.51 12.17 0.21
N MET A 238 5.41 12.06 -0.54
CA MET A 238 5.33 12.52 -1.93
C MET A 238 5.60 14.03 -2.04
N GLY A 239 5.04 14.84 -1.12
CA GLY A 239 5.30 16.26 -1.03
C GLY A 239 6.74 16.58 -0.64
N ALA A 240 7.30 15.84 0.32
CA ALA A 240 8.69 16.00 0.76
C ALA A 240 9.67 15.73 -0.40
N ALA A 241 9.50 14.65 -1.13
CA ALA A 241 10.30 14.30 -2.30
C ALA A 241 10.10 15.28 -3.47
N SER A 242 8.96 15.97 -3.55
CA SER A 242 8.67 17.01 -4.53
C SER A 242 9.27 18.39 -4.14
N GLY A 243 9.97 18.48 -2.99
CA GLY A 243 10.66 19.68 -2.52
C GLY A 243 9.79 20.63 -1.68
N SER A 244 8.64 20.18 -1.16
CA SER A 244 7.83 20.93 -0.20
C SER A 244 8.54 21.00 1.15
N MET A 245 9.03 22.17 1.54
CA MET A 245 9.69 22.34 2.84
C MET A 245 8.76 22.03 4.03
N ALA A 246 7.48 22.37 3.92
CA ALA A 246 6.50 22.05 4.96
C ALA A 246 6.29 20.52 5.10
N CYS A 247 6.23 19.79 3.98
CA CYS A 247 6.15 18.35 4.00
C CYS A 247 7.45 17.70 4.53
N ILE A 248 8.62 18.22 4.17
CA ILE A 248 9.91 17.76 4.71
C ILE A 248 9.96 17.94 6.23
N ALA A 249 9.61 19.12 6.72
CA ALA A 249 9.59 19.39 8.15
C ALA A 249 8.58 18.50 8.90
N ALA A 250 7.40 18.26 8.31
CA ALA A 250 6.40 17.37 8.90
C ALA A 250 6.83 15.90 8.90
N ALA A 251 7.45 15.41 7.82
CA ALA A 251 7.99 14.04 7.74
C ALA A 251 9.11 13.82 8.78
N LEU A 252 10.02 14.79 8.94
CA LEU A 252 11.05 14.75 9.97
C LEU A 252 10.46 14.81 11.39
N ASN A 253 9.48 15.68 11.63
CA ASN A 253 8.76 15.76 12.90
C ASN A 253 8.12 14.41 13.28
N ASN A 254 7.53 13.72 12.32
CA ASN A 254 7.01 12.36 12.54
C ASN A 254 8.13 11.37 12.83
N ALA A 255 9.20 11.38 12.04
CA ALA A 255 10.33 10.46 12.22
C ALA A 255 10.97 10.62 13.63
N PHE A 256 11.17 11.83 14.09
CA PHE A 256 11.70 12.11 15.44
C PHE A 256 10.72 11.67 16.53
N SER A 257 9.42 11.92 16.36
CA SER A 257 8.38 11.53 17.31
C SER A 257 8.36 10.00 17.57
N TYR A 258 8.64 9.20 16.54
CA TYR A 258 8.68 7.74 16.63
C TYR A 258 10.10 7.15 16.74
N GLY A 259 11.14 7.99 16.69
CA GLY A 259 12.53 7.54 16.74
C GLY A 259 13.02 6.82 15.49
N ASN A 260 12.40 7.05 14.34
CA ASN A 260 12.65 6.32 13.07
C ASN A 260 13.66 7.03 12.16
N LEU A 261 14.84 7.37 12.70
CA LEU A 261 15.91 8.00 11.92
C LEU A 261 16.47 7.08 10.84
N ASP A 262 16.39 5.78 11.04
CA ASP A 262 16.84 4.77 10.08
C ASP A 262 16.12 4.88 8.72
N THR A 263 14.84 5.28 8.71
CA THR A 263 14.13 5.57 7.46
C THR A 263 14.82 6.67 6.67
N ILE A 264 15.23 7.75 7.35
CA ILE A 264 15.83 8.94 6.74
C ILE A 264 17.28 8.66 6.29
N GLU A 265 18.13 8.23 7.24
CA GLU A 265 19.57 8.13 7.02
C GLU A 265 19.97 6.83 6.34
N VAL A 266 19.46 5.67 6.79
CA VAL A 266 19.79 4.36 6.24
C VAL A 266 18.91 4.02 5.03
N GLY A 267 17.61 4.26 5.14
CA GLY A 267 16.64 3.94 4.08
C GLY A 267 16.84 4.78 2.83
N TYR A 268 16.96 6.09 2.98
CA TYR A 268 17.01 7.04 1.88
C TYR A 268 18.31 7.81 1.72
N GLY A 269 19.28 7.60 2.62
CA GLY A 269 20.61 8.26 2.54
C GLY A 269 20.59 9.76 2.76
N ILE A 270 19.58 10.27 3.48
CA ILE A 270 19.39 11.71 3.75
C ILE A 270 20.11 12.08 5.04
N SER A 271 21.14 12.94 4.95
CA SER A 271 21.91 13.35 6.10
C SER A 271 21.18 14.39 6.96
N LEU A 272 21.15 14.15 8.26
CA LEU A 272 20.57 15.05 9.26
C LEU A 272 21.64 15.90 9.98
N ARG A 273 22.91 15.86 9.55
CA ARG A 273 24.02 16.50 10.23
C ARG A 273 23.83 18.00 10.44
N ASP A 274 23.41 18.72 9.41
CA ASP A 274 23.28 20.19 9.51
C ASP A 274 22.13 20.59 10.45
N LEU A 275 21.05 19.80 10.45
CA LEU A 275 19.96 19.96 11.42
C LEU A 275 20.43 19.65 12.84
N SER A 276 21.24 18.60 13.05
CA SER A 276 21.74 18.23 14.37
C SER A 276 22.67 19.30 14.96
N LEU A 277 23.56 19.88 14.16
CA LEU A 277 24.42 20.97 14.58
C LEU A 277 23.61 22.21 14.94
N PHE A 278 22.68 22.60 14.08
CA PHE A 278 21.77 23.72 14.34
C PHE A 278 20.97 23.54 15.61
N ALA A 279 20.37 22.35 15.80
CA ALA A 279 19.56 22.04 16.97
C ALA A 279 20.36 22.11 18.27
N LYS A 280 21.57 21.53 18.28
CA LYS A 280 22.46 21.56 19.42
C LYS A 280 22.90 22.98 19.79
N ASP A 281 23.24 23.80 18.78
CA ASP A 281 23.72 25.15 19.01
C ASP A 281 22.62 26.10 19.50
N VAL A 282 21.38 25.94 19.03
CA VAL A 282 20.29 26.89 19.26
C VAL A 282 19.29 26.39 20.31
N TYR A 283 19.01 25.09 20.39
CA TYR A 283 18.01 24.49 21.27
C TYR A 283 18.63 23.67 22.41
N GLY A 284 19.93 23.35 22.34
CA GLY A 284 20.63 22.56 23.36
C GLY A 284 20.53 23.20 24.76
N GLY A 285 20.15 22.38 25.75
CA GLY A 285 19.92 22.80 27.14
C GLY A 285 18.56 23.43 27.42
N GLY A 286 17.66 23.50 26.45
CA GLY A 286 16.27 23.90 26.62
C GLY A 286 15.40 22.74 27.17
N ASN A 287 14.12 23.05 27.46
CA ASN A 287 13.15 22.01 27.81
C ASN A 287 12.74 21.23 26.53
N VAL A 288 13.06 19.94 26.50
CA VAL A 288 12.74 19.03 25.36
C VAL A 288 11.98 17.78 25.80
N GLU A 289 11.47 17.74 27.02
CA GLU A 289 10.78 16.57 27.58
C GLU A 289 9.63 16.08 26.68
N ARG A 290 8.83 17.00 26.12
CA ARG A 290 7.71 16.67 25.23
C ARG A 290 8.11 16.29 23.81
N PHE A 291 9.37 16.51 23.48
CA PHE A 291 9.97 16.18 22.19
C PHE A 291 10.75 14.87 22.22
N MET A 292 10.80 14.22 23.39
CA MET A 292 11.44 12.91 23.52
C MET A 292 10.71 11.88 22.64
N PRO A 293 11.46 11.02 21.95
CA PRO A 293 10.86 9.97 21.10
C PRO A 293 10.02 8.99 21.92
N LYS A 294 8.91 8.56 21.35
CA LYS A 294 7.90 7.69 22.00
C LYS A 294 8.09 6.20 21.75
N GLY A 295 9.11 5.79 21.01
CA GLY A 295 9.35 4.39 20.62
C GLY A 295 10.51 3.73 21.38
N PRO A 296 10.70 2.41 21.21
CA PRO A 296 11.88 1.72 21.70
C PRO A 296 13.11 2.22 20.92
N PHE A 297 13.79 3.21 21.49
CA PHE A 297 15.02 3.80 20.97
C PHE A 297 16.21 2.83 20.95
N ALA A 298 16.06 1.68 21.65
CA ALA A 298 17.16 0.83 22.06
C ALA A 298 17.59 -0.21 21.01
N ASP A 299 16.82 -0.44 19.96
CA ASP A 299 17.00 -1.63 19.10
C ASP A 299 17.51 -1.33 17.67
N SER A 300 17.80 -0.06 17.34
CA SER A 300 18.45 0.21 16.06
C SER A 300 19.95 -0.05 16.14
N PRO A 301 20.49 -1.03 15.40
CA PRO A 301 21.93 -1.30 15.37
C PRO A 301 22.73 -0.17 14.67
N TYR A 302 22.06 0.82 14.09
CA TYR A 302 22.67 1.85 13.25
C TYR A 302 22.66 3.25 13.87
N THR A 303 21.84 3.53 14.88
CA THR A 303 21.74 4.84 15.51
C THR A 303 22.25 4.82 16.95
N SER A 304 23.49 5.24 17.15
CA SER A 304 24.02 5.62 18.46
C SER A 304 23.65 7.05 18.84
N ASN A 305 22.45 7.54 18.45
CA ASN A 305 22.07 8.92 18.66
C ASN A 305 21.71 9.17 20.14
N ASP A 306 22.28 10.22 20.71
CA ASP A 306 21.87 10.73 22.00
C ASP A 306 20.37 11.13 21.95
N PRO A 307 19.50 10.53 22.78
CA PRO A 307 18.08 10.86 22.81
C PRO A 307 17.79 12.34 23.04
N LEU A 308 18.65 13.03 23.80
CA LEU A 308 18.53 14.46 24.02
C LEU A 308 18.80 15.25 22.74
N LEU A 309 19.83 14.88 21.98
CA LEU A 309 20.08 15.51 20.67
C LEU A 309 18.93 15.30 19.69
N VAL A 310 18.32 14.13 19.69
CA VAL A 310 17.13 13.86 18.87
C VAL A 310 15.95 14.72 19.31
N ALA A 311 15.75 14.89 20.61
CA ALA A 311 14.72 15.79 21.13
C ALA A 311 14.97 17.27 20.80
N ASP A 312 16.24 17.72 20.83
CA ASP A 312 16.63 19.06 20.37
C ASP A 312 16.31 19.24 18.87
N MET A 313 16.65 18.25 18.03
CA MET A 313 16.33 18.24 16.61
C MET A 313 14.82 18.24 16.36
N HIS A 314 14.06 17.48 17.14
CA HIS A 314 12.60 17.41 17.06
C HIS A 314 11.99 18.79 17.37
N LYS A 315 12.41 19.44 18.46
CA LYS A 315 11.95 20.80 18.82
C LYS A 315 12.30 21.81 17.75
N ALA A 316 13.53 21.78 17.23
CA ALA A 316 13.99 22.67 16.17
C ALA A 316 13.13 22.53 14.90
N ILE A 317 12.92 21.31 14.44
CA ILE A 317 12.13 21.07 13.22
C ILE A 317 10.64 21.37 13.44
N ALA A 318 10.08 21.14 14.64
CA ALA A 318 8.71 21.50 14.97
C ALA A 318 8.48 23.02 14.90
N VAL A 319 9.40 23.83 15.43
CA VAL A 319 9.29 25.28 15.33
C VAL A 319 9.40 25.74 13.87
N ILE A 320 10.33 25.19 13.09
CA ILE A 320 10.44 25.44 11.65
C ILE A 320 9.14 25.06 10.94
N LEU A 321 8.55 23.90 11.27
CA LEU A 321 7.29 23.44 10.70
C LEU A 321 6.16 24.45 10.95
N PHE A 322 6.00 24.95 12.18
CA PHE A 322 4.94 25.93 12.48
C PHE A 322 5.12 27.24 11.71
N LYS A 323 6.36 27.68 11.48
CA LYS A 323 6.63 28.85 10.62
C LYS A 323 6.22 28.59 9.18
N LEU A 324 6.62 27.45 8.61
CA LEU A 324 6.30 27.07 7.23
C LEU A 324 4.77 26.85 7.02
N GLU A 325 4.11 26.22 8.00
CA GLU A 325 2.64 26.07 8.00
C GLU A 325 1.93 27.43 8.03
N GLY A 326 2.39 28.36 8.87
CA GLY A 326 1.83 29.71 8.92
C GLY A 326 1.96 30.46 7.60
N GLN A 327 3.10 30.33 6.91
CA GLN A 327 3.30 30.90 5.56
C GLN A 327 2.37 30.22 4.53
N LEU A 328 2.26 28.90 4.56
CA LEU A 328 1.44 28.10 3.64
C LEU A 328 -0.05 28.44 3.80
N VAL A 329 -0.55 28.49 5.02
CA VAL A 329 -1.95 28.83 5.34
C VAL A 329 -2.26 30.27 4.91
N SER A 330 -1.31 31.20 5.09
CA SER A 330 -1.49 32.61 4.69
C SER A 330 -1.63 32.80 3.18
N ARG A 331 -0.92 31.99 2.37
CA ARG A 331 -1.03 32.07 0.90
C ARG A 331 -2.19 31.24 0.31
N ASN A 332 -2.82 30.35 1.12
CA ASN A 332 -3.95 29.53 0.71
C ASN A 332 -5.17 29.74 1.62
N PRO A 333 -5.86 30.89 1.54
CA PRO A 333 -6.99 31.19 2.42
C PRO A 333 -8.18 30.24 2.23
N ASN A 334 -8.31 29.62 1.05
CA ASN A 334 -9.33 28.61 0.74
C ASN A 334 -9.18 27.32 1.56
N PHE A 335 -8.03 27.05 2.17
CA PHE A 335 -7.86 25.93 3.09
C PHE A 335 -8.63 26.12 4.43
N ASN A 336 -9.01 27.34 4.74
CA ASN A 336 -9.75 27.71 5.96
C ASN A 336 -9.12 27.17 7.25
N MET A 337 -7.79 27.35 7.39
CA MET A 337 -6.97 26.83 8.48
C MET A 337 -6.24 27.92 9.26
N SER A 338 -6.80 29.15 9.33
CA SER A 338 -6.17 30.27 10.06
C SER A 338 -6.03 30.03 11.57
N ASP A 339 -6.84 29.12 12.13
CA ASP A 339 -6.76 28.65 13.51
C ASP A 339 -5.47 27.88 13.82
N ARG A 340 -4.77 27.35 12.80
CA ARG A 340 -3.47 26.67 12.94
C ARG A 340 -2.30 27.64 13.15
N ARG A 341 -2.50 28.92 12.86
CA ARG A 341 -1.52 29.97 13.10
C ARG A 341 -1.55 30.37 14.58
N LEU A 342 -0.61 29.84 15.37
CA LEU A 342 -0.52 30.04 16.80
C LEU A 342 0.73 30.81 17.25
N LEU A 343 1.79 30.89 16.44
CA LEU A 343 3.01 31.61 16.82
C LEU A 343 2.79 33.12 17.02
N ASP A 344 1.93 33.74 16.23
CA ASP A 344 1.52 35.15 16.35
C ASP A 344 0.52 35.40 17.50
N LYS A 345 0.07 34.35 18.19
CA LYS A 345 -0.89 34.43 19.31
C LYS A 345 -0.26 34.12 20.66
N ILE A 346 1.07 33.94 20.69
CA ILE A 346 1.82 33.72 21.93
C ILE A 346 2.06 35.06 22.63
N ASP A 347 1.66 35.12 23.89
CA ASP A 347 2.00 36.20 24.83
C ASP A 347 3.19 35.69 25.66
N PHE A 348 4.39 36.11 25.24
CA PHE A 348 5.64 35.67 25.88
C PHE A 348 5.84 36.22 27.29
N GLU A 349 5.29 37.42 27.58
CA GLU A 349 5.37 38.03 28.92
C GLU A 349 4.55 37.26 29.94
N ASN A 350 3.34 36.81 29.56
CA ASN A 350 2.41 36.10 30.42
C ASN A 350 2.50 34.58 30.27
N ALA A 351 3.39 34.05 29.40
CA ALA A 351 3.50 32.63 29.08
C ALA A 351 2.15 31.99 28.71
N THR A 352 1.39 32.62 27.81
CA THR A 352 0.09 32.13 27.36
C THR A 352 -0.03 32.17 25.83
N VAL A 353 -0.92 31.34 25.30
CA VAL A 353 -1.30 31.37 23.87
C VAL A 353 -2.82 31.39 23.72
N THR A 354 -3.31 32.12 22.74
CA THR A 354 -4.73 32.16 22.42
C THR A 354 -5.10 31.08 21.41
N VAL A 355 -5.94 30.12 21.82
CA VAL A 355 -6.50 29.09 20.95
C VAL A 355 -8.01 29.27 20.86
N GLY A 356 -8.51 29.57 19.65
CA GLY A 356 -9.88 30.05 19.49
C GLY A 356 -10.12 31.37 20.21
N GLU A 357 -11.03 31.40 21.17
CA GLU A 357 -11.36 32.56 22.00
C GLU A 357 -10.76 32.52 23.42
N LYS A 358 -10.11 31.41 23.77
CA LYS A 358 -9.57 31.17 25.13
C LYS A 358 -8.05 31.33 25.17
N LYS A 359 -7.53 31.82 26.29
CA LYS A 359 -6.10 31.86 26.61
C LYS A 359 -5.72 30.64 27.45
N TYR A 360 -4.63 29.97 27.05
CA TYR A 360 -4.09 28.81 27.76
C TYR A 360 -2.63 29.06 28.16
N PRO A 361 -2.20 28.65 29.35
CA PRO A 361 -0.80 28.68 29.72
C PRO A 361 0.01 27.74 28.83
N ILE A 362 1.21 28.17 28.43
CA ILE A 362 2.18 27.32 27.71
C ILE A 362 3.26 26.83 28.66
N SER A 363 3.61 25.55 28.54
CA SER A 363 4.58 24.88 29.38
C SER A 363 6.03 25.24 29.05
N ASP A 364 6.27 25.85 27.91
CA ASP A 364 7.59 26.21 27.41
C ASP A 364 7.52 27.45 26.54
N THR A 365 8.30 28.46 26.90
CA THR A 365 8.43 29.75 26.18
C THR A 365 9.76 29.90 25.45
N PHE A 366 10.58 28.84 25.42
CA PHE A 366 11.87 28.88 24.76
C PHE A 366 11.74 28.67 23.25
N PHE A 367 11.55 29.78 22.52
CA PHE A 367 11.45 29.86 21.07
C PHE A 367 12.57 30.77 20.50
N PRO A 368 13.84 30.35 20.56
CA PRO A 368 15.00 31.23 20.31
C PRO A 368 15.08 31.78 18.90
N THR A 369 14.34 31.19 17.94
CA THR A 369 14.35 31.60 16.53
C THR A 369 13.08 32.34 16.10
N VAL A 370 12.07 32.47 16.98
CA VAL A 370 10.83 33.16 16.66
C VAL A 370 10.99 34.67 16.90
N ASP A 371 10.83 35.44 15.86
CA ASP A 371 10.77 36.89 15.93
C ASP A 371 9.37 37.35 16.32
N HIS A 372 9.23 38.24 17.27
CA HIS A 372 7.91 38.70 17.78
C HIS A 372 7.14 39.49 16.75
N ASP A 373 7.83 40.29 15.89
CA ASP A 373 7.19 41.11 14.86
C ASP A 373 6.88 40.27 13.60
N TYR A 374 7.71 39.23 13.33
CA TYR A 374 7.61 38.37 12.14
C TYR A 374 7.68 36.88 12.50
N PRO A 375 6.70 36.34 13.28
CA PRO A 375 6.83 35.05 13.92
C PRO A 375 6.88 33.88 12.94
N TYR A 376 6.49 34.06 11.71
CA TYR A 376 6.50 33.02 10.66
C TYR A 376 7.72 33.13 9.72
N GLU A 377 8.59 34.11 9.89
CA GLU A 377 9.80 34.19 9.08
C GLU A 377 10.87 33.20 9.56
N LEU A 378 11.46 32.47 8.62
CA LEU A 378 12.63 31.65 8.90
C LEU A 378 13.87 32.55 9.07
N THR A 379 14.67 32.27 10.08
CA THR A 379 16.00 32.88 10.21
C THR A 379 16.91 32.47 9.04
N LYS A 380 18.01 33.17 8.85
CA LYS A 380 18.99 32.83 7.81
C LYS A 380 19.53 31.39 7.97
N THR A 381 19.74 30.96 9.21
CA THR A 381 20.22 29.59 9.50
C THR A 381 19.16 28.54 9.22
N GLU A 382 17.92 28.77 9.63
CA GLU A 382 16.79 27.86 9.33
C GLU A 382 16.59 27.76 7.81
N LYS A 383 16.63 28.84 7.06
CA LYS A 383 16.56 28.83 5.58
C LYS A 383 17.64 27.93 4.98
N ARG A 384 18.89 28.07 5.46
CA ARG A 384 20.02 27.26 4.98
C ARG A 384 19.81 25.76 5.30
N VAL A 385 19.41 25.43 6.53
CA VAL A 385 19.15 24.03 6.94
C VAL A 385 18.02 23.43 6.09
N MET A 386 16.92 24.14 5.89
CA MET A 386 15.79 23.66 5.09
C MET A 386 16.13 23.51 3.60
N GLU A 387 16.95 24.40 3.03
CA GLU A 387 17.43 24.24 1.64
C GLU A 387 18.35 23.02 1.50
N GLN A 388 19.22 22.75 2.46
CA GLN A 388 20.06 21.55 2.46
C GLN A 388 19.23 20.29 2.58
N LEU A 389 18.24 20.24 3.47
CA LEU A 389 17.29 19.13 3.60
C LEU A 389 16.49 18.94 2.31
N LYS A 390 15.93 20.02 1.73
CA LYS A 390 15.22 19.97 0.45
C LYS A 390 16.09 19.33 -0.64
N ASN A 391 17.32 19.79 -0.78
CA ASN A 391 18.24 19.24 -1.78
C ASN A 391 18.53 17.75 -1.51
N ALA A 392 18.70 17.34 -0.25
CA ALA A 392 18.95 15.94 0.12
C ALA A 392 17.74 15.05 -0.18
N PHE A 393 16.51 15.49 0.14
CA PHE A 393 15.30 14.75 -0.18
C PHE A 393 15.11 14.59 -1.70
N MET A 394 15.31 15.66 -2.46
CA MET A 394 15.17 15.65 -3.92
C MET A 394 16.28 14.86 -4.64
N ALA A 395 17.48 14.80 -4.05
CA ALA A 395 18.62 14.06 -4.61
C ALA A 395 18.62 12.55 -4.28
N SER A 396 17.77 12.10 -3.35
CA SER A 396 17.70 10.68 -2.99
C SER A 396 17.08 9.85 -4.12
N GLU A 397 17.92 9.13 -4.88
CA GLU A 397 17.47 8.30 -6.01
C GLU A 397 16.49 7.20 -5.58
N LYS A 398 16.72 6.60 -4.41
CA LYS A 398 15.83 5.56 -3.87
C LYS A 398 14.46 6.15 -3.53
N LEU A 399 14.42 7.30 -2.84
CA LEU A 399 13.17 7.98 -2.51
C LEU A 399 12.42 8.38 -3.79
N LYS A 400 13.10 8.99 -4.75
CA LYS A 400 12.52 9.36 -6.04
C LYS A 400 11.87 8.15 -6.74
N ARG A 401 12.60 7.03 -6.84
CA ARG A 401 12.07 5.79 -7.46
C ARG A 401 10.81 5.29 -6.75
N HIS A 402 10.76 5.34 -5.42
CA HIS A 402 9.60 4.96 -4.63
C HIS A 402 8.41 5.89 -4.85
N ILE A 403 8.66 7.20 -4.90
CA ILE A 403 7.61 8.18 -5.15
C ILE A 403 7.08 8.09 -6.59
N ASP A 404 7.97 7.90 -7.58
CA ASP A 404 7.55 7.63 -8.96
C ASP A 404 6.65 6.38 -9.05
N PHE A 405 6.94 5.34 -8.26
CA PHE A 405 6.10 4.15 -8.15
C PHE A 405 4.73 4.45 -7.54
N LEU A 406 4.66 5.27 -6.46
CA LEU A 406 3.39 5.72 -5.88
C LEU A 406 2.55 6.53 -6.88
N PHE A 407 3.16 7.38 -7.70
CA PHE A 407 2.46 8.10 -8.76
C PHE A 407 2.01 7.17 -9.90
N ALA A 408 2.83 6.20 -10.28
CA ALA A 408 2.53 5.29 -11.38
C ALA A 408 1.46 4.24 -11.05
N LYS A 409 1.43 3.77 -9.80
CA LYS A 409 0.56 2.67 -9.33
C LYS A 409 -0.51 3.10 -8.34
N GLY A 410 -0.51 4.37 -7.93
CA GLY A 410 -1.40 4.88 -6.89
C GLY A 410 -2.36 5.97 -7.38
N GLY A 411 -3.31 6.31 -6.50
CA GLY A 411 -4.30 7.39 -6.66
C GLY A 411 -5.03 7.66 -5.35
N MET A 412 -5.90 8.66 -5.37
CA MET A 412 -6.74 9.01 -4.22
C MET A 412 -7.73 7.91 -3.86
N TYR A 413 -8.21 7.17 -4.84
CA TYR A 413 -9.14 6.03 -4.70
C TYR A 413 -8.99 5.08 -5.89
N LYS A 414 -9.63 3.92 -5.80
CA LYS A 414 -9.75 2.98 -6.92
C LYS A 414 -11.10 2.27 -6.88
N CYS A 415 -11.76 2.21 -8.03
CA CYS A 415 -12.87 1.28 -8.26
C CYS A 415 -12.31 -0.01 -8.88
N CYS A 416 -12.57 -1.15 -8.27
CA CYS A 416 -12.07 -2.44 -8.73
C CYS A 416 -13.05 -3.57 -8.39
N ASN A 417 -13.51 -4.29 -9.41
CA ASN A 417 -14.46 -5.39 -9.25
C ASN A 417 -15.65 -5.03 -8.35
N ASN A 418 -16.26 -3.88 -8.66
CA ASN A 418 -17.38 -3.30 -7.93
C ASN A 418 -17.10 -2.90 -6.47
N ASN A 419 -15.82 -2.76 -6.09
CA ASN A 419 -15.39 -2.24 -4.79
C ASN A 419 -14.79 -0.86 -4.94
N LEU A 420 -15.09 0.04 -4.00
CA LEU A 420 -14.43 1.32 -3.84
C LEU A 420 -13.34 1.19 -2.77
N LEU A 421 -12.10 1.40 -3.17
CA LEU A 421 -10.96 1.42 -2.29
C LEU A 421 -10.59 2.88 -2.02
N LEU A 422 -10.51 3.27 -0.76
CA LEU A 422 -10.04 4.60 -0.36
C LEU A 422 -9.39 4.52 1.03
N HIS A 423 -8.35 5.32 1.24
CA HIS A 423 -7.65 5.29 2.52
C HIS A 423 -8.45 5.98 3.64
N GLY A 424 -8.73 7.26 3.53
CA GLY A 424 -9.34 8.07 4.59
C GLY A 424 -10.87 8.12 4.53
N CYS A 425 -11.44 9.15 3.92
CA CYS A 425 -12.90 9.34 3.88
C CYS A 425 -13.36 10.05 2.60
N ILE A 426 -14.66 10.00 2.36
CA ILE A 426 -15.36 10.97 1.52
C ILE A 426 -15.94 12.03 2.47
N PRO A 427 -15.49 13.30 2.46
CA PRO A 427 -15.97 14.29 3.40
C PRO A 427 -17.48 14.47 3.34
N MET A 428 -18.15 14.36 4.48
CA MET A 428 -19.61 14.43 4.58
C MET A 428 -20.05 15.41 5.66
N ASN A 429 -21.20 16.05 5.44
CA ASN A 429 -21.93 16.81 6.43
C ASN A 429 -22.74 15.88 7.34
N LYS A 430 -23.22 16.41 8.47
CA LYS A 430 -24.00 15.66 9.45
C LYS A 430 -25.30 15.07 8.89
N ASP A 431 -25.89 15.72 7.88
CA ASP A 431 -27.10 15.29 7.20
C ASP A 431 -26.89 14.22 6.13
N GLY A 432 -25.63 13.77 5.94
CA GLY A 432 -25.27 12.78 4.93
C GLY A 432 -25.09 13.37 3.52
N SER A 433 -25.10 14.68 3.33
CA SER A 433 -24.68 15.31 2.07
C SER A 433 -23.14 15.30 1.95
N PHE A 434 -22.61 15.27 0.71
CA PHE A 434 -21.18 15.43 0.50
C PHE A 434 -20.77 16.86 0.83
N MET A 435 -19.65 16.99 1.57
CA MET A 435 -19.13 18.30 1.95
C MET A 435 -18.44 18.96 0.76
N GLU A 436 -18.75 20.22 0.53
CA GLU A 436 -18.15 21.05 -0.51
C GLU A 436 -16.79 21.59 -0.05
N PHE A 437 -15.85 21.66 -0.98
CA PHE A 437 -14.53 22.25 -0.78
C PHE A 437 -14.17 23.15 -1.97
N ASP A 438 -13.69 24.36 -1.66
CA ASP A 438 -13.16 25.30 -2.64
C ASP A 438 -11.70 24.99 -2.97
N THR A 439 -11.45 24.53 -4.18
CA THR A 439 -10.08 24.24 -4.68
C THR A 439 -9.36 25.51 -5.18
N GLY A 440 -9.92 26.68 -4.95
CA GLY A 440 -9.43 27.94 -5.50
C GLY A 440 -9.76 28.15 -6.99
N ASN A 441 -10.20 27.10 -7.68
CA ASN A 441 -10.66 27.14 -9.08
C ASN A 441 -12.16 26.87 -9.18
N CYS A 442 -12.67 25.98 -8.35
CA CYS A 442 -14.08 25.55 -8.34
C CYS A 442 -14.42 24.95 -6.97
N VAL A 443 -15.71 24.92 -6.64
CA VAL A 443 -16.23 24.27 -5.44
C VAL A 443 -16.73 22.88 -5.85
N LEU A 444 -16.19 21.85 -5.23
CA LEU A 444 -16.43 20.44 -5.56
C LEU A 444 -16.72 19.61 -4.31
N SER A 445 -17.38 18.47 -4.50
CA SER A 445 -17.67 17.49 -3.45
C SER A 445 -17.62 16.07 -3.99
N GLY A 446 -17.67 15.06 -3.12
CA GLY A 446 -17.75 13.65 -3.50
C GLY A 446 -16.59 13.21 -4.41
N LYS A 447 -16.93 12.44 -5.44
CA LYS A 447 -15.96 11.92 -6.42
C LYS A 447 -15.21 13.04 -7.17
N ALA A 448 -15.92 14.08 -7.60
CA ALA A 448 -15.34 15.18 -8.35
C ALA A 448 -14.25 15.94 -7.57
N LEU A 449 -14.42 16.05 -6.23
CA LEU A 449 -13.39 16.61 -5.36
C LEU A 449 -12.13 15.75 -5.35
N LEU A 450 -12.24 14.43 -5.20
CA LEU A 450 -11.09 13.53 -5.18
C LEU A 450 -10.35 13.55 -6.53
N ASP A 451 -11.09 13.57 -7.64
CA ASP A 451 -10.53 13.64 -8.99
C ASP A 451 -9.71 14.94 -9.20
N GLU A 452 -10.23 16.09 -8.76
CA GLU A 452 -9.52 17.37 -8.91
C GLU A 452 -8.30 17.46 -7.98
N LEU A 453 -8.40 16.97 -6.73
CA LEU A 453 -7.27 16.92 -5.80
C LEU A 453 -6.14 16.03 -6.34
N GLU A 454 -6.47 14.86 -6.86
CA GLU A 454 -5.47 13.98 -7.51
C GLU A 454 -4.81 14.68 -8.70
N LYS A 455 -5.59 15.34 -9.54
CA LYS A 455 -5.10 16.08 -10.69
C LYS A 455 -4.13 17.21 -10.29
N ILE A 456 -4.48 18.02 -9.27
CA ILE A 456 -3.60 19.07 -8.75
C ILE A 456 -2.26 18.49 -8.26
N VAL A 457 -2.30 17.39 -7.50
CA VAL A 457 -1.11 16.70 -7.00
C VAL A 457 -0.24 16.19 -8.15
N ARG A 458 -0.82 15.52 -9.15
CA ARG A 458 -0.10 15.00 -10.32
C ARG A 458 0.48 16.11 -11.19
N GLN A 459 -0.26 17.18 -11.42
CA GLN A 459 0.21 18.36 -12.15
C GLN A 459 1.38 19.01 -11.41
N GLY A 460 1.28 19.21 -10.09
CA GLY A 460 2.35 19.73 -9.26
C GLY A 460 3.61 18.88 -9.34
N HIS A 461 3.49 17.55 -9.26
CA HIS A 461 4.65 16.66 -9.35
C HIS A 461 5.37 16.73 -10.69
N SER A 462 4.64 16.83 -11.80
CA SER A 462 5.22 16.90 -13.15
C SER A 462 5.71 18.30 -13.55
N ALA A 463 5.30 19.34 -12.82
CA ALA A 463 5.63 20.72 -13.14
C ALA A 463 7.12 21.05 -12.90
N PRO A 464 7.70 22.04 -13.63
CA PRO A 464 9.06 22.49 -13.39
C PRO A 464 9.25 23.00 -11.94
N GLU A 465 10.44 22.81 -11.41
CA GLU A 465 10.80 23.38 -10.09
C GLU A 465 10.61 24.92 -10.12
N ASN A 466 10.12 25.47 -9.01
CA ASN A 466 9.81 26.90 -8.84
C ASN A 466 8.65 27.44 -9.71
N SER A 467 7.89 26.59 -10.40
CA SER A 467 6.66 27.02 -11.08
C SER A 467 5.49 27.20 -10.10
N PRO A 468 4.49 28.04 -10.43
CA PRO A 468 3.26 28.17 -9.63
C PRO A 468 2.51 26.84 -9.47
N GLU A 469 2.52 25.98 -10.49
CA GLU A 469 1.89 24.68 -10.48
C GLU A 469 2.59 23.73 -9.49
N ARG A 470 3.93 23.75 -9.44
CA ARG A 470 4.71 22.99 -8.45
C ARG A 470 4.40 23.48 -7.03
N GLN A 471 4.37 24.78 -6.83
CA GLN A 471 4.03 25.36 -5.53
C GLN A 471 2.62 24.98 -5.10
N LYS A 472 1.64 25.10 -6.01
CA LYS A 472 0.25 24.68 -5.74
C LYS A 472 0.17 23.20 -5.38
N GLY A 473 0.79 22.31 -6.17
CA GLY A 473 0.80 20.87 -5.89
C GLY A 473 1.44 20.55 -4.53
N ASN A 474 2.56 21.18 -4.20
CA ASN A 474 3.23 21.02 -2.91
C ASN A 474 2.34 21.47 -1.73
N ASP A 475 1.63 22.59 -1.88
CA ASP A 475 0.71 23.09 -0.85
C ASP A 475 -0.48 22.16 -0.67
N TYR A 476 -1.00 21.59 -1.76
CA TYR A 476 -2.10 20.62 -1.70
C TYR A 476 -1.66 19.26 -1.14
N MET A 477 -0.43 18.80 -1.36
CA MET A 477 0.11 17.58 -0.70
C MET A 477 0.20 17.79 0.81
N TRP A 478 0.65 18.97 1.27
CA TRP A 478 0.60 19.28 2.70
C TRP A 478 -0.84 19.39 3.22
N TYR A 479 -1.76 20.02 2.48
CA TYR A 479 -3.17 20.07 2.85
C TYR A 479 -3.77 18.65 2.97
N LEU A 480 -3.50 17.77 2.04
CA LEU A 480 -3.99 16.39 2.08
C LEU A 480 -3.44 15.61 3.28
N TRP A 481 -2.23 15.94 3.74
CA TRP A 481 -1.65 15.36 4.96
C TRP A 481 -2.46 15.68 6.23
N CYS A 482 -2.79 16.95 6.47
CA CYS A 482 -3.30 17.39 7.78
C CYS A 482 -4.43 18.44 7.70
N GLY A 483 -4.92 18.71 6.49
CA GLY A 483 -5.89 19.79 6.25
C GLY A 483 -7.27 19.51 6.80
N LYS A 484 -7.95 20.60 7.15
CA LYS A 484 -9.35 20.57 7.57
C LYS A 484 -10.21 19.99 6.45
N HIS A 485 -10.96 18.95 6.76
CA HIS A 485 -11.80 18.21 5.81
C HIS A 485 -11.05 17.52 4.65
N SER A 486 -9.73 17.34 4.77
CA SER A 486 -8.97 16.53 3.81
C SER A 486 -9.54 15.12 3.70
N PRO A 487 -9.78 14.59 2.49
CA PRO A 487 -10.24 13.22 2.31
C PRO A 487 -9.27 12.16 2.87
N LEU A 488 -7.97 12.45 2.92
CA LEU A 488 -6.97 11.51 3.43
C LEU A 488 -6.82 11.59 4.95
N PHE A 489 -6.98 12.77 5.54
CA PHE A 489 -6.84 12.96 6.99
C PHE A 489 -8.16 12.76 7.76
N GLY A 490 -9.29 13.20 7.19
CA GLY A 490 -10.62 12.96 7.71
C GLY A 490 -10.93 13.55 9.09
N ARG A 491 -10.29 14.67 9.47
CA ARG A 491 -10.51 15.39 10.73
C ARG A 491 -10.58 16.89 10.50
N GLU A 492 -11.10 17.62 11.49
CA GLU A 492 -11.23 19.08 11.41
C GLU A 492 -9.90 19.79 11.61
N LYS A 493 -9.02 19.27 12.46
CA LYS A 493 -7.67 19.81 12.68
C LYS A 493 -6.71 18.73 13.17
N MET A 494 -5.42 18.98 13.01
CA MET A 494 -4.33 18.24 13.62
C MET A 494 -3.72 19.09 14.74
N CYS A 495 -3.80 18.63 15.97
CA CYS A 495 -3.31 19.35 17.15
C CYS A 495 -1.82 19.04 17.38
N SER A 496 -0.90 19.72 16.65
CA SER A 496 0.53 19.53 16.83
C SER A 496 1.13 20.53 17.82
N PHE A 497 0.94 21.82 17.62
CA PHE A 497 1.42 22.86 18.55
C PHE A 497 0.85 22.66 19.95
N GLU A 498 -0.45 22.43 20.05
CA GLU A 498 -1.16 22.27 21.29
C GLU A 498 -0.58 21.11 22.13
N ARG A 499 -0.29 19.98 21.48
CA ARG A 499 0.28 18.78 22.17
C ARG A 499 1.69 18.99 22.69
N PHE A 500 2.47 19.89 22.08
CA PHE A 500 3.82 20.18 22.51
C PHE A 500 3.88 21.24 23.63
N PHE A 501 2.98 22.22 23.60
CA PHE A 501 3.13 23.41 24.42
C PHE A 501 1.98 23.68 25.42
N ILE A 502 0.83 23.03 25.29
CA ILE A 502 -0.32 23.24 26.16
C ILE A 502 -0.62 21.94 26.93
N ASP A 503 -0.85 22.08 28.25
CA ASP A 503 -1.18 20.94 29.12
C ASP A 503 -2.65 20.55 29.06
N ASP A 504 -3.52 21.50 28.74
CA ASP A 504 -4.97 21.29 28.72
C ASP A 504 -5.39 20.36 27.58
N SER A 505 -5.85 19.18 27.92
CA SER A 505 -6.31 18.15 27.01
C SER A 505 -7.51 18.56 26.13
N GLU A 506 -8.29 19.57 26.52
CA GLU A 506 -9.38 20.11 25.71
C GLU A 506 -8.83 20.59 24.36
N THR A 507 -7.64 21.20 24.34
CA THR A 507 -6.98 21.70 23.14
C THR A 507 -6.47 20.60 22.21
N HIS A 508 -6.33 19.36 22.70
CA HIS A 508 -5.84 18.20 21.95
C HIS A 508 -6.93 17.43 21.21
N THR A 509 -8.19 17.91 21.27
CA THR A 509 -9.32 17.23 20.63
C THR A 509 -9.28 17.42 19.10
N GLU A 510 -9.29 16.32 18.39
CA GLU A 510 -9.32 16.24 16.93
C GLU A 510 -10.64 15.60 16.48
N THR A 511 -11.64 16.44 16.18
CA THR A 511 -12.97 15.99 15.75
C THR A 511 -12.88 15.29 14.40
N ARG A 512 -13.44 14.09 14.30
CA ARG A 512 -13.51 13.34 13.04
C ARG A 512 -14.60 13.89 12.14
N ASN A 513 -14.40 13.77 10.83
CA ASN A 513 -15.45 14.04 9.84
C ASN A 513 -16.69 13.16 10.08
N HIS A 514 -17.87 13.67 9.77
CA HIS A 514 -19.13 12.94 9.94
C HIS A 514 -19.20 11.62 9.16
N TYR A 515 -18.37 11.44 8.11
CA TYR A 515 -18.19 10.16 7.43
C TYR A 515 -17.99 9.01 8.42
N TYR A 516 -17.14 9.17 9.45
CA TYR A 516 -16.85 8.11 10.44
C TYR A 516 -17.98 7.80 11.42
N THR A 517 -19.07 8.58 11.38
CA THR A 517 -20.32 8.26 12.05
C THR A 517 -21.29 7.60 11.07
N LEU A 518 -21.40 8.18 9.87
CA LEU A 518 -22.32 7.74 8.81
C LEU A 518 -21.93 6.41 8.16
N TYR A 519 -20.64 6.04 8.18
CA TYR A 519 -20.15 4.80 7.58
C TYR A 519 -20.67 3.52 8.30
N HIS A 520 -21.41 3.66 9.39
CA HIS A 520 -22.17 2.58 10.01
C HIS A 520 -23.57 2.41 9.40
N ASP A 521 -24.05 3.41 8.67
CA ASP A 521 -25.34 3.42 8.01
C ASP A 521 -25.25 2.88 6.59
N GLU A 522 -26.12 1.92 6.27
CA GLU A 522 -26.16 1.28 4.96
C GLU A 522 -26.53 2.26 3.85
N ASP A 523 -27.52 3.14 4.09
CA ASP A 523 -27.99 4.13 3.11
C ASP A 523 -26.90 5.14 2.75
N ALA A 524 -26.10 5.57 3.74
CA ALA A 524 -24.96 6.44 3.52
C ALA A 524 -23.87 5.74 2.66
N CYS A 525 -23.58 4.47 2.93
CA CYS A 525 -22.64 3.69 2.13
C CYS A 525 -23.14 3.47 0.70
N VAL A 526 -24.43 3.17 0.53
CA VAL A 526 -25.08 3.03 -0.79
C VAL A 526 -25.01 4.35 -1.57
N LYS A 527 -25.25 5.50 -0.91
CA LYS A 527 -25.09 6.82 -1.55
C LYS A 527 -23.68 7.04 -2.07
N ILE A 528 -22.65 6.66 -1.29
CA ILE A 528 -21.25 6.75 -1.73
C ILE A 528 -20.99 5.82 -2.93
N LEU A 529 -21.44 4.57 -2.88
CA LEU A 529 -21.26 3.64 -4.00
C LEU A 529 -21.88 4.17 -5.30
N LYS A 530 -23.07 4.76 -5.23
CA LYS A 530 -23.74 5.42 -6.38
C LYS A 530 -22.91 6.58 -6.95
N GLU A 531 -22.35 7.43 -6.09
CA GLU A 531 -21.49 8.55 -6.49
C GLU A 531 -20.30 8.09 -7.34
N PHE A 532 -19.77 6.90 -7.05
CA PHE A 532 -18.67 6.30 -7.80
C PHE A 532 -19.13 5.37 -8.94
N GLY A 533 -20.44 5.31 -9.24
CA GLY A 533 -21.02 4.49 -10.30
C GLY A 533 -20.97 2.99 -10.03
N LEU A 534 -20.91 2.59 -8.76
CA LEU A 534 -20.84 1.20 -8.33
C LEU A 534 -22.23 0.64 -7.97
N SER A 535 -22.38 -0.70 -8.02
CA SER A 535 -23.64 -1.37 -7.71
C SER A 535 -24.04 -1.23 -6.24
N GLU A 536 -25.27 -0.85 -5.99
CA GLU A 536 -25.85 -0.77 -4.66
C GLU A 536 -25.94 -2.13 -3.95
N ASN A 537 -26.18 -3.19 -4.71
CA ASN A 537 -26.42 -4.53 -4.15
C ASN A 537 -25.11 -5.27 -3.87
N HIS A 538 -24.14 -5.15 -4.76
CA HIS A 538 -22.91 -5.98 -4.74
C HIS A 538 -21.64 -5.16 -4.50
N GLY A 539 -21.76 -3.83 -4.35
CA GLY A 539 -20.62 -2.96 -4.10
C GLY A 539 -20.22 -2.94 -2.62
N HIS A 540 -18.91 -2.82 -2.38
CA HIS A 540 -18.35 -2.62 -1.04
C HIS A 540 -17.40 -1.42 -1.04
N ILE A 541 -17.30 -0.76 0.12
CA ILE A 541 -16.28 0.25 0.39
C ILE A 541 -15.21 -0.42 1.26
N ILE A 542 -13.95 -0.36 0.81
CA ILE A 542 -12.80 -0.91 1.53
C ILE A 542 -11.96 0.28 2.01
N ASN A 543 -11.83 0.42 3.34
CA ASN A 543 -11.33 1.62 4.00
C ASN A 543 -10.20 1.30 4.98
N GLY A 544 -9.20 2.18 5.06
CA GLY A 544 -8.10 2.17 6.04
C GLY A 544 -8.23 3.25 7.11
N HIS A 545 -7.08 3.80 7.55
CA HIS A 545 -6.86 5.02 8.31
C HIS A 545 -7.34 5.04 9.77
N VAL A 546 -8.52 4.51 10.07
CA VAL A 546 -9.07 4.51 11.43
C VAL A 546 -9.13 3.07 11.93
N PRO A 547 -8.23 2.69 12.86
CA PRO A 547 -8.10 1.31 13.27
C PRO A 547 -9.33 0.79 14.00
N VAL A 548 -9.70 -0.45 13.70
CA VAL A 548 -10.73 -1.21 14.41
C VAL A 548 -10.21 -1.60 15.79
N ILE A 549 -10.89 -1.18 16.84
CA ILE A 549 -10.51 -1.50 18.22
C ILE A 549 -11.20 -2.80 18.66
N ARG A 550 -10.61 -3.93 18.30
CA ARG A 550 -11.15 -5.27 18.62
C ARG A 550 -11.33 -5.47 20.12
N LYS A 551 -10.42 -4.94 20.95
CA LYS A 551 -10.52 -4.98 22.43
C LYS A 551 -11.82 -4.34 22.96
N LYS A 552 -12.44 -3.43 22.19
CA LYS A 552 -13.74 -2.82 22.51
C LYS A 552 -14.91 -3.52 21.85
N GLY A 553 -14.69 -4.65 21.19
CA GLY A 553 -15.75 -5.40 20.48
C GLY A 553 -16.12 -4.84 19.11
N GLU A 554 -15.32 -3.91 18.54
CA GLU A 554 -15.60 -3.38 17.20
C GLU A 554 -15.41 -4.45 16.12
N SER A 555 -16.29 -4.44 15.13
CA SER A 555 -16.19 -5.28 13.93
C SER A 555 -15.56 -4.50 12.77
N PRO A 556 -14.68 -5.13 11.98
CA PRO A 556 -14.19 -4.55 10.72
C PRO A 556 -15.29 -4.45 9.65
N ILE A 557 -16.35 -5.24 9.75
CA ILE A 557 -17.47 -5.25 8.82
C ILE A 557 -18.56 -4.35 9.38
N LYS A 558 -18.95 -3.33 8.61
CA LYS A 558 -19.91 -2.28 8.99
C LYS A 558 -21.02 -2.18 7.94
N ALA A 559 -22.11 -1.44 8.26
CA ALA A 559 -23.21 -1.16 7.35
C ALA A 559 -23.72 -2.41 6.61
N ASN A 560 -24.02 -3.49 7.34
CA ASN A 560 -24.46 -4.78 6.79
C ASN A 560 -23.54 -5.35 5.68
N GLY A 561 -22.21 -5.11 5.79
CA GLY A 561 -21.23 -5.56 4.81
C GLY A 561 -20.93 -4.57 3.69
N LYS A 562 -21.62 -3.41 3.61
CA LYS A 562 -21.34 -2.39 2.60
C LYS A 562 -19.99 -1.70 2.80
N LEU A 563 -19.48 -1.68 4.03
CA LEU A 563 -18.18 -1.10 4.34
C LEU A 563 -17.32 -2.06 5.16
N ILE A 564 -16.08 -2.20 4.75
CA ILE A 564 -15.07 -3.03 5.41
C ILE A 564 -13.87 -2.15 5.77
N VAL A 565 -13.56 -2.06 7.07
CA VAL A 565 -12.36 -1.39 7.56
C VAL A 565 -11.26 -2.43 7.73
N ILE A 566 -10.14 -2.26 7.00
CA ILE A 566 -9.02 -3.18 7.04
C ILE A 566 -7.81 -2.68 7.84
N ASP A 567 -7.89 -1.46 8.42
CA ASP A 567 -6.92 -1.03 9.42
C ASP A 567 -7.17 -1.74 10.75
N GLY A 568 -6.24 -2.60 11.14
CA GLY A 568 -6.25 -3.34 12.38
C GLY A 568 -5.13 -2.93 13.34
N GLY A 569 -4.39 -1.86 13.03
CA GLY A 569 -3.22 -1.46 13.80
C GLY A 569 -2.02 -2.35 13.52
N PHE A 570 -1.63 -2.45 12.27
CA PHE A 570 -0.47 -3.22 11.79
C PHE A 570 0.83 -2.79 12.50
N CYS A 571 0.98 -1.48 12.73
CA CYS A 571 2.10 -0.91 13.48
C CYS A 571 2.11 -1.39 14.94
N ARG A 572 3.27 -1.86 15.40
CA ARG A 572 3.49 -2.36 16.79
C ARG A 572 2.99 -1.39 17.87
N ALA A 573 3.18 -0.08 17.65
CA ALA A 573 2.75 0.96 18.59
C ALA A 573 1.21 0.99 18.85
N TYR A 574 0.42 0.39 17.97
CA TYR A 574 -1.04 0.35 18.07
C TYR A 574 -1.60 -1.01 18.51
N GLN A 575 -0.85 -2.10 18.37
CA GLN A 575 -1.30 -3.47 18.63
C GLN A 575 -1.86 -3.66 20.06
N ASP A 576 -1.26 -3.00 21.05
CA ASP A 576 -1.77 -3.01 22.43
C ASP A 576 -3.14 -2.34 22.58
N LYS A 577 -3.46 -1.36 21.77
CA LYS A 577 -4.74 -0.65 21.79
C LYS A 577 -5.80 -1.38 20.98
N THR A 578 -5.45 -1.86 19.80
CA THR A 578 -6.38 -2.54 18.89
C THR A 578 -6.68 -3.98 19.28
N GLY A 579 -5.67 -4.70 19.80
CA GLY A 579 -5.77 -6.13 20.12
C GLY A 579 -5.64 -7.05 18.91
N THR A 580 -5.03 -6.56 17.84
CA THR A 580 -4.72 -7.29 16.61
C THR A 580 -3.51 -6.65 15.92
N ALA A 581 -2.87 -7.37 15.02
CA ALA A 581 -1.74 -6.91 14.22
C ALA A 581 -2.11 -6.66 12.74
N GLY A 582 -3.36 -6.32 12.48
CA GLY A 582 -3.83 -6.00 11.14
C GLY A 582 -4.86 -6.97 10.59
N TYR A 583 -5.39 -6.61 9.44
CA TYR A 583 -6.31 -7.41 8.66
C TYR A 583 -5.82 -7.58 7.23
N THR A 584 -6.12 -8.73 6.62
CA THR A 584 -6.13 -8.89 5.16
C THR A 584 -7.55 -9.21 4.72
N LEU A 585 -8.10 -8.42 3.82
CA LEU A 585 -9.29 -8.82 3.09
C LEU A 585 -8.84 -9.67 1.89
N VAL A 586 -9.44 -10.84 1.72
CA VAL A 586 -9.19 -11.76 0.61
C VAL A 586 -10.45 -11.88 -0.22
N TYR A 587 -10.37 -11.53 -1.50
CA TYR A 587 -11.44 -11.66 -2.47
C TYR A 587 -11.05 -12.65 -3.55
N ASN A 588 -11.73 -13.78 -3.61
CA ASN A 588 -11.48 -14.85 -4.58
C ASN A 588 -12.76 -15.24 -5.32
N SER A 589 -12.72 -16.34 -6.06
CA SER A 589 -13.88 -16.82 -6.83
C SER A 589 -15.05 -17.35 -6.00
N TYR A 590 -14.92 -17.48 -4.68
CA TYR A 590 -15.97 -17.93 -3.76
C TYR A 590 -16.58 -16.76 -2.96
N GLY A 591 -16.03 -15.54 -3.07
CA GLY A 591 -16.46 -14.36 -2.35
C GLY A 591 -15.38 -13.73 -1.50
N MET A 592 -15.77 -13.03 -0.44
CA MET A 592 -14.90 -12.25 0.43
C MET A 592 -14.77 -12.85 1.83
N ARG A 593 -13.55 -12.80 2.36
CA ARG A 593 -13.25 -13.16 3.75
C ARG A 593 -12.24 -12.21 4.34
N ILE A 594 -12.35 -11.92 5.61
CA ILE A 594 -11.37 -11.14 6.35
C ILE A 594 -10.51 -12.07 7.21
N VAL A 595 -9.20 -11.89 7.10
CA VAL A 595 -8.19 -12.62 7.88
C VAL A 595 -7.63 -11.64 8.90
N THR A 596 -7.72 -11.99 10.19
CA THR A 596 -7.19 -11.20 11.31
C THR A 596 -5.82 -11.75 11.70
N HIS A 597 -4.82 -10.89 11.77
CA HIS A 597 -3.45 -11.26 12.13
C HIS A 597 -3.17 -11.00 13.62
N GLU A 598 -2.42 -11.89 14.25
CA GLU A 598 -1.83 -11.69 15.56
C GLU A 598 -0.41 -11.13 15.43
N PRO A 599 0.18 -10.57 16.53
CA PRO A 599 1.51 -10.00 16.50
C PRO A 599 2.58 -10.99 15.99
N PHE A 600 3.42 -10.51 15.08
CA PHE A 600 4.51 -11.29 14.50
C PHE A 600 5.75 -11.24 15.39
N ALA A 601 6.26 -12.44 15.77
CA ALA A 601 7.40 -12.58 16.68
C ALA A 601 8.78 -12.51 15.99
N GLY A 602 8.83 -12.13 14.70
CA GLY A 602 10.05 -12.03 13.90
C GLY A 602 10.34 -13.23 13.00
N ILE A 603 11.08 -12.97 11.92
CA ILE A 603 11.42 -13.96 10.88
C ILE A 603 12.22 -15.13 11.44
N ASP A 604 13.22 -14.86 12.29
CA ASP A 604 14.06 -15.89 12.90
C ASP A 604 13.26 -16.89 13.71
N ASN A 605 12.26 -16.40 14.47
CA ASN A 605 11.38 -17.27 15.25
C ASN A 605 10.48 -18.12 14.35
N ALA A 606 9.92 -17.55 13.29
CA ALA A 606 9.11 -18.28 12.31
C ALA A 606 9.90 -19.41 11.64
N ILE A 607 11.16 -19.16 11.27
CA ILE A 607 12.04 -20.15 10.64
C ILE A 607 12.40 -21.28 11.62
N LYS A 608 12.75 -20.96 12.87
CA LYS A 608 13.18 -21.95 13.86
C LYS A 608 12.06 -22.81 14.38
N SER A 609 10.90 -22.21 14.64
CA SER A 609 9.76 -22.88 15.29
C SER A 609 8.73 -23.44 14.31
N ASN A 610 8.85 -23.16 13.02
CA ASN A 610 7.83 -23.42 11.98
C ASN A 610 6.44 -22.87 12.35
N LYS A 611 6.41 -21.80 13.16
CA LYS A 611 5.18 -21.14 13.56
C LYS A 611 4.83 -20.04 12.56
N ASP A 612 3.59 -20.09 12.11
CA ASP A 612 2.97 -19.02 11.32
C ASP A 612 2.34 -17.98 12.26
N ILE A 613 1.98 -16.80 11.73
CA ILE A 613 1.09 -15.90 12.43
C ILE A 613 -0.24 -16.62 12.63
N LEU A 614 -0.69 -16.70 13.88
CA LEU A 614 -2.03 -17.20 14.16
C LEU A 614 -3.03 -16.22 13.55
N SER A 615 -3.88 -16.72 12.68
CA SER A 615 -4.86 -15.93 11.97
C SER A 615 -6.24 -16.56 12.10
N THR A 616 -7.23 -15.72 12.38
CA THR A 616 -8.63 -16.13 12.37
C THR A 616 -9.30 -15.62 11.11
N THR A 617 -10.10 -16.47 10.46
CA THR A 617 -10.79 -16.11 9.23
C THR A 617 -12.29 -15.99 9.47
N LYS A 618 -12.90 -14.89 8.97
CA LYS A 618 -14.34 -14.71 8.96
C LYS A 618 -14.81 -14.48 7.52
N VAL A 619 -15.62 -15.38 7.00
CA VAL A 619 -16.33 -15.22 5.73
C VAL A 619 -17.56 -14.34 5.96
N PHE A 620 -17.81 -13.37 5.10
CA PHE A 620 -18.94 -12.47 5.23
C PHE A 620 -19.71 -12.23 3.92
N ASP A 621 -19.09 -12.48 2.78
CA ASP A 621 -19.74 -12.47 1.48
C ASP A 621 -19.41 -13.77 0.75
N THR A 622 -20.45 -14.52 0.36
CA THR A 622 -20.29 -15.80 -0.35
C THR A 622 -21.10 -15.77 -1.64
N SER A 623 -20.47 -16.21 -2.71
CA SER A 623 -21.16 -16.40 -3.97
C SER A 623 -21.67 -17.84 -4.07
N GLU A 624 -22.97 -18.02 -4.33
CA GLU A 624 -23.57 -19.35 -4.57
C GLU A 624 -22.91 -20.05 -5.76
N ASN A 625 -22.59 -19.30 -6.78
CA ASN A 625 -21.86 -19.78 -7.96
C ASN A 625 -20.45 -19.19 -7.96
N ARG A 626 -19.48 -19.99 -8.35
CA ARG A 626 -18.09 -19.56 -8.45
C ARG A 626 -17.96 -18.36 -9.40
N ILE A 627 -17.45 -17.23 -8.91
CA ILE A 627 -17.22 -16.02 -9.71
C ILE A 627 -16.19 -16.32 -10.80
N ARG A 628 -16.52 -15.98 -12.05
CA ARG A 628 -15.64 -16.16 -13.22
C ARG A 628 -14.96 -14.85 -13.60
N VAL A 629 -13.88 -14.95 -14.38
CA VAL A 629 -13.22 -13.79 -14.98
C VAL A 629 -14.21 -12.93 -15.76
N ALA A 630 -15.15 -13.52 -16.48
CA ALA A 630 -16.21 -12.80 -17.19
C ALA A 630 -16.99 -11.79 -16.32
N GLN A 631 -17.04 -11.96 -15.00
CA GLN A 631 -17.78 -11.10 -14.08
C GLN A 631 -16.89 -10.02 -13.42
N THR A 632 -15.65 -9.88 -13.87
CA THR A 632 -14.65 -8.94 -13.33
C THR A 632 -14.34 -7.82 -14.32
N ASP A 633 -13.66 -6.77 -13.86
CA ASP A 633 -13.16 -5.67 -14.70
C ASP A 633 -12.14 -6.19 -15.73
N ASP A 634 -11.31 -7.16 -15.35
CA ASP A 634 -10.41 -7.83 -16.32
C ASP A 634 -11.24 -8.54 -17.41
N GLY A 635 -12.35 -9.15 -17.03
CA GLY A 635 -13.29 -9.77 -17.98
C GLY A 635 -13.92 -8.75 -18.92
N GLN A 636 -14.22 -7.54 -18.45
CA GLN A 636 -14.70 -6.46 -19.31
C GLN A 636 -13.61 -6.02 -20.30
N THR A 637 -12.39 -5.88 -19.84
CA THR A 637 -11.23 -5.56 -20.71
C THR A 637 -11.02 -6.64 -21.77
N ILE A 638 -11.15 -7.92 -21.40
CA ILE A 638 -11.05 -9.05 -22.32
C ILE A 638 -12.18 -8.99 -23.36
N ARG A 639 -13.43 -8.72 -22.95
CA ARG A 639 -14.56 -8.56 -23.90
C ARG A 639 -14.31 -7.45 -24.92
N ASN A 640 -13.79 -6.30 -24.48
CA ASN A 640 -13.44 -5.19 -25.37
C ASN A 640 -12.36 -5.62 -26.40
N ARG A 641 -11.35 -6.39 -25.97
CA ARG A 641 -10.35 -6.97 -26.90
C ARG A 641 -10.96 -7.95 -27.88
N ILE A 642 -11.84 -8.83 -27.42
CA ILE A 642 -12.58 -9.78 -28.29
C ILE A 642 -13.40 -9.01 -29.34
N GLU A 643 -14.05 -7.93 -28.95
CA GLU A 643 -14.81 -7.08 -29.87
C GLU A 643 -13.91 -6.44 -30.94
N GLY A 644 -12.75 -5.90 -30.55
CA GLY A 644 -11.74 -5.37 -31.48
C GLY A 644 -11.21 -6.45 -32.43
N LEU A 645 -10.87 -7.64 -31.93
CA LEU A 645 -10.43 -8.78 -32.77
C LEU A 645 -11.54 -9.26 -33.71
N SER A 646 -12.79 -9.28 -33.25
CA SER A 646 -13.94 -9.63 -34.10
C SER A 646 -14.11 -8.64 -35.24
N MET A 647 -13.92 -7.33 -35.00
CA MET A 647 -13.95 -6.30 -36.03
C MET A 647 -12.77 -6.45 -37.01
N LEU A 648 -11.55 -6.74 -36.51
CA LEU A 648 -10.37 -7.00 -37.34
C LEU A 648 -10.57 -8.22 -38.24
N LEU A 649 -11.14 -9.32 -37.73
CA LEU A 649 -11.48 -10.49 -38.53
C LEU A 649 -12.49 -10.16 -39.65
N CYS A 650 -13.49 -9.30 -39.37
CA CYS A 650 -14.41 -8.81 -40.37
C CYS A 650 -13.70 -7.95 -41.43
N ALA A 651 -12.76 -7.08 -41.01
CA ALA A 651 -11.99 -6.23 -41.92
C ALA A 651 -11.11 -7.04 -42.88
N TYR A 652 -10.45 -8.10 -42.41
CA TYR A 652 -9.71 -9.01 -43.29
C TYR A 652 -10.62 -9.76 -44.27
N ARG A 653 -11.73 -10.33 -43.78
CA ARG A 653 -12.66 -11.09 -44.62
C ARG A 653 -13.36 -10.26 -45.69
N ASN A 654 -13.60 -8.97 -45.39
CA ASN A 654 -14.25 -8.05 -46.34
C ASN A 654 -13.24 -7.27 -47.21
N GLY A 655 -11.93 -7.52 -47.07
CA GLY A 655 -10.89 -6.86 -47.83
C GLY A 655 -10.65 -5.39 -47.49
N VAL A 656 -11.18 -4.92 -46.36
CA VAL A 656 -10.94 -3.55 -45.83
C VAL A 656 -9.50 -3.40 -45.39
N LEU A 657 -8.93 -4.46 -44.80
CA LEU A 657 -7.51 -4.61 -44.52
C LEU A 657 -6.96 -5.86 -45.19
N LYS A 658 -5.70 -5.82 -45.60
CA LYS A 658 -4.98 -6.98 -46.14
C LYS A 658 -4.26 -7.71 -45.02
N GLU A 659 -4.27 -9.05 -45.05
CA GLU A 659 -3.41 -9.89 -44.25
C GLU A 659 -1.95 -9.64 -44.63
N GLN A 660 -1.05 -9.66 -43.60
CA GLN A 660 0.41 -9.49 -43.77
C GLN A 660 1.12 -10.84 -43.75
#